data_39484aca0b57473d73fe342017c48ef0
#
_entry.id   39484aca0b57473d73fe342017c48ef0
#
_cell.length_a   1.000
_cell.length_b   1.000
_cell.length_c   1.000
_cell.angle_alpha   90.00
_cell.angle_beta   90.00
_cell.angle_gamma   90.00
#
_symmetry.space_group_name_H-M   'P 1'
#
loop_
_entity.id
_entity.type
_entity.pdbx_description
1 polymer ?
#
loop_
_entity_poly.entity_id
_entity_poly.type
_entity_poly.pdbx_seq_one_letter_code
_entity_poly.pdbx_strand_id
1 'polypeptide(L)'
;MSVKKVPFYDMFSCCSGDDELFGIFKKAQVISAVVDSRKKTMDIEIEFPERPAPVVLSLAQEEIAAEFGFREVKINPVLPKTAVKKAESAPAKVRRLHGKQIRGHKISIGEITQDAGRVTVEGEVFAVETRMVRNGNARIVDFDITDYTGSIRISKFLREDEDSRLHEVEKGMYLKVYGMVNYNRFHNDIVLEPYGVEVQDKPQRMDKYEGKKRVELHLHSKLSALDAVTDVEAAVQTAARWGHGAIAITDHGIAQAFPQMARAGKQYGVKILYGIEGYYINDYDDRVAVAGEADASLDDEFVVFDLETTGLDREEDRITEIGAVIVKNGVMGEKFETFVNPGMHIPNEVTKLTGISDRDVSEAPGQEEALSAFIRFVGNRPLVAHNADFDMGFISNACERAGINFPNSYIDTLTIAQSLLPELKKHTLDSLAGYLGLPAFNHHRASDDAVTLGYILSDFISQLKDMGITRIGQINSKLLELRRGRNIGRRAPRHIILLVKNKKGLKNLYKLISYSHLEHFRKYPIIPKSVLIEHREGLIIGSACENSEIYRAVMDGKSDRELKRLAGFYDYLEIQPLCNNAFLVDEGTVSSYEKLKEYNRRIVRLGEEMGKPVVATGDVHFLEPEHEIFRRILLANKFSDADRPLPLYLKTTDEMLEEFKYLGREKAYEVVVENTNLISDMCESISPLPEDLYIPKLENSGEELKSLVYSTMRELYGDNPPAIVKNRVDMEMK
;
A
#
# COMPACT_ATOMS: atom_id res chain seq x y z
N MET A 1 -0.69 -30.89 36.02
CA MET A 1 0.07 -32.15 36.13
C MET A 1 1.25 -32.04 35.18
N SER A 2 2.50 -32.17 35.66
CA SER A 2 3.68 -32.17 34.79
C SER A 2 3.68 -33.45 33.97
N VAL A 3 3.61 -33.33 32.66
CA VAL A 3 3.77 -34.47 31.75
C VAL A 3 5.20 -34.97 31.92
N LYS A 4 5.37 -36.27 32.27
CA LYS A 4 6.68 -36.89 32.45
C LYS A 4 7.26 -37.12 31.05
N LYS A 5 8.23 -36.31 30.62
CA LYS A 5 8.94 -36.47 29.36
C LYS A 5 9.83 -37.71 29.41
N VAL A 6 9.87 -38.49 28.33
CA VAL A 6 10.66 -39.73 28.22
C VAL A 6 11.71 -39.54 27.12
N PRO A 7 13.00 -39.89 27.32
CA PRO A 7 13.99 -39.87 26.25
C PRO A 7 13.52 -40.67 25.03
N PHE A 8 13.76 -40.15 23.82
CA PHE A 8 13.25 -40.77 22.59
C PHE A 8 13.71 -42.25 22.47
N TYR A 9 14.98 -42.53 22.68
CA TYR A 9 15.50 -43.90 22.53
C TYR A 9 15.07 -44.90 23.63
N ASP A 10 14.55 -44.40 24.73
CA ASP A 10 13.93 -45.28 25.73
C ASP A 10 12.57 -45.82 25.26
N MET A 11 11.96 -45.14 24.29
CA MET A 11 10.66 -45.52 23.73
C MET A 11 10.80 -46.16 22.34
N PHE A 12 11.74 -45.67 21.53
CA PHE A 12 11.93 -46.06 20.11
C PHE A 12 13.38 -46.43 19.83
N SER A 13 13.79 -47.61 20.30
CA SER A 13 15.15 -48.11 20.15
C SER A 13 15.50 -48.52 18.71
N CYS A 14 14.53 -48.77 17.87
CA CYS A 14 14.71 -49.06 16.43
C CYS A 14 15.51 -47.96 15.67
N CYS A 15 15.35 -46.72 16.04
CA CYS A 15 16.06 -45.59 15.45
C CYS A 15 17.46 -45.34 16.02
N SER A 16 18.01 -46.20 16.85
CA SER A 16 19.30 -45.98 17.56
C SER A 16 20.55 -46.40 16.77
N GLY A 17 20.41 -47.03 15.58
CA GLY A 17 21.50 -47.72 14.90
C GLY A 17 22.38 -46.87 13.98
N ASP A 18 21.94 -45.66 13.59
CA ASP A 18 22.65 -44.77 12.64
C ASP A 18 22.82 -43.37 13.23
N ASP A 19 23.99 -43.09 13.78
CA ASP A 19 24.31 -41.82 14.43
C ASP A 19 24.42 -40.64 13.46
N GLU A 20 24.70 -40.86 12.17
CA GLU A 20 24.74 -39.81 11.18
C GLU A 20 23.32 -39.37 10.81
N LEU A 21 22.38 -40.30 10.72
CA LEU A 21 20.98 -40.01 10.35
C LEU A 21 20.13 -39.58 11.56
N PHE A 22 20.22 -40.35 12.66
CA PHE A 22 19.34 -40.19 13.83
C PHE A 22 19.96 -39.50 15.03
N GLY A 23 21.18 -38.99 14.94
CA GLY A 23 21.91 -38.37 16.05
C GLY A 23 21.14 -37.23 16.77
N ILE A 24 20.27 -36.54 16.07
CA ILE A 24 19.42 -35.47 16.64
C ILE A 24 18.42 -36.01 17.68
N PHE A 25 18.01 -37.28 17.58
CA PHE A 25 17.08 -37.91 18.52
C PHE A 25 17.75 -38.28 19.89
N LYS A 26 19.08 -38.28 19.98
CA LYS A 26 19.81 -38.53 21.25
C LYS A 26 19.43 -37.58 22.37
N LYS A 27 19.07 -36.33 21.97
CA LYS A 27 18.69 -35.28 22.94
C LYS A 27 17.19 -34.97 22.90
N ALA A 28 16.43 -35.70 22.08
CA ALA A 28 15.00 -35.52 21.94
C ALA A 28 14.20 -36.20 23.04
N GLN A 29 13.08 -35.62 23.41
CA GLN A 29 12.20 -36.16 24.44
C GLN A 29 10.77 -36.30 23.92
N VAL A 30 10.16 -37.46 24.09
CA VAL A 30 8.76 -37.71 23.75
C VAL A 30 7.90 -37.06 24.84
N ILE A 31 7.03 -36.17 24.40
CA ILE A 31 6.06 -35.47 25.24
C ILE A 31 4.76 -36.26 25.32
N SER A 32 4.27 -36.74 24.17
CA SER A 32 3.07 -37.55 24.10
C SER A 32 3.14 -38.54 22.94
N ALA A 33 2.49 -39.70 23.09
CA ALA A 33 2.28 -40.67 22.02
C ALA A 33 0.83 -41.15 22.10
N VAL A 34 0.06 -40.96 21.05
CA VAL A 34 -1.35 -41.33 20.94
C VAL A 34 -1.51 -42.41 19.89
N VAL A 35 -2.05 -43.56 20.28
CA VAL A 35 -2.23 -44.72 19.43
C VAL A 35 -3.72 -44.94 19.11
N ASP A 36 -4.09 -44.97 17.84
CA ASP A 36 -5.40 -45.46 17.38
C ASP A 36 -5.29 -46.91 16.88
N SER A 37 -5.59 -47.85 17.78
CA SER A 37 -5.51 -49.28 17.50
C SER A 37 -6.44 -49.78 16.39
N ARG A 38 -7.55 -49.05 16.11
CA ARG A 38 -8.52 -49.42 15.05
C ARG A 38 -7.99 -49.05 13.69
N LYS A 39 -7.36 -47.87 13.60
CA LYS A 39 -6.78 -47.34 12.36
C LYS A 39 -5.35 -47.79 12.15
N LYS A 40 -4.71 -48.36 13.20
CA LYS A 40 -3.29 -48.67 13.21
C LYS A 40 -2.41 -47.45 12.94
N THR A 41 -2.71 -46.31 13.57
CA THR A 41 -1.94 -45.09 13.45
C THR A 41 -1.39 -44.64 14.79
N MET A 42 -0.24 -43.93 14.78
CA MET A 42 0.36 -43.35 15.96
C MET A 42 0.75 -41.90 15.69
N ASP A 43 0.32 -40.98 16.56
CA ASP A 43 0.74 -39.58 16.58
C ASP A 43 1.67 -39.34 17.76
N ILE A 44 2.88 -38.83 17.50
CA ILE A 44 3.92 -38.64 18.53
C ILE A 44 4.32 -37.18 18.55
N GLU A 45 4.28 -36.55 19.74
CA GLU A 45 4.86 -35.21 19.93
C GLU A 45 6.24 -35.37 20.59
N ILE A 46 7.27 -34.83 19.91
CA ILE A 46 8.66 -34.95 20.34
C ILE A 46 9.26 -33.54 20.46
N GLU A 47 9.82 -33.26 21.65
CA GLU A 47 10.61 -32.03 21.86
C GLU A 47 12.05 -32.26 21.40
N PHE A 48 12.50 -31.45 20.44
CA PHE A 48 13.86 -31.44 19.91
C PHE A 48 14.63 -30.22 20.39
N PRO A 49 15.94 -30.34 20.67
CA PRO A 49 16.77 -29.18 21.01
C PRO A 49 16.90 -28.17 19.88
N GLU A 50 16.85 -28.65 18.65
CA GLU A 50 16.85 -27.88 17.38
C GLU A 50 15.94 -28.57 16.36
N ARG A 51 15.61 -27.88 15.26
CA ARG A 51 14.65 -28.39 14.28
C ARG A 51 15.23 -29.52 13.45
N PRO A 52 14.68 -30.74 13.51
CA PRO A 52 15.14 -31.85 12.68
C PRO A 52 14.81 -31.64 11.21
N ALA A 53 15.66 -32.16 10.31
CA ALA A 53 15.39 -32.14 8.89
C ALA A 53 14.14 -33.00 8.56
N PRO A 54 13.25 -32.56 7.63
CA PRO A 54 12.04 -33.32 7.30
C PRO A 54 12.32 -34.77 6.87
N VAL A 55 13.39 -35.00 6.13
CA VAL A 55 13.78 -36.35 5.66
C VAL A 55 14.12 -37.28 6.83
N VAL A 56 14.75 -36.78 7.88
CA VAL A 56 15.10 -37.55 9.09
C VAL A 56 13.84 -37.93 9.87
N LEU A 57 12.85 -37.02 9.93
CA LEU A 57 11.55 -37.33 10.53
C LEU A 57 10.80 -38.41 9.74
N SER A 58 10.80 -38.32 8.41
CA SER A 58 10.14 -39.32 7.55
C SER A 58 10.75 -40.71 7.73
N LEU A 59 12.08 -40.82 7.77
CA LEU A 59 12.78 -42.09 8.00
C LEU A 59 12.47 -42.67 9.38
N ALA A 60 12.47 -41.85 10.43
CA ALA A 60 12.10 -42.29 11.76
C ALA A 60 10.64 -42.76 11.86
N GLN A 61 9.72 -42.09 11.16
CA GLN A 61 8.31 -42.47 11.05
C GLN A 61 8.16 -43.85 10.39
N GLU A 62 8.91 -44.10 9.30
CA GLU A 62 8.90 -45.36 8.58
C GLU A 62 9.47 -46.50 9.45
N GLU A 63 10.59 -46.28 10.14
CA GLU A 63 11.18 -47.31 11.04
C GLU A 63 10.28 -47.63 12.22
N ILE A 64 9.70 -46.64 12.89
CA ILE A 64 8.75 -46.85 13.96
C ILE A 64 7.49 -47.58 13.45
N ALA A 65 6.99 -47.20 12.27
CA ALA A 65 5.83 -47.87 11.67
C ALA A 65 6.10 -49.34 11.39
N ALA A 66 7.31 -49.67 10.86
CA ALA A 66 7.72 -51.03 10.53
C ALA A 66 7.90 -51.90 11.80
N GLU A 67 8.61 -51.38 12.81
CA GLU A 67 8.88 -52.09 14.05
C GLU A 67 7.63 -52.40 14.86
N PHE A 68 6.71 -51.44 14.99
CA PHE A 68 5.51 -51.58 15.82
C PHE A 68 4.26 -51.98 15.04
N GLY A 69 4.37 -52.21 13.72
CA GLY A 69 3.28 -52.69 12.87
C GLY A 69 2.14 -51.66 12.66
N PHE A 70 2.46 -50.37 12.73
CA PHE A 70 1.51 -49.30 12.38
C PHE A 70 1.42 -49.11 10.88
N ARG A 71 0.24 -48.68 10.42
CA ARG A 71 0.02 -48.30 9.02
C ARG A 71 0.62 -46.91 8.74
N GLU A 72 0.60 -46.04 9.75
CA GLU A 72 1.06 -44.65 9.65
C GLU A 72 1.52 -44.18 11.02
N VAL A 73 2.71 -43.58 11.08
CA VAL A 73 3.25 -42.91 12.26
C VAL A 73 3.52 -41.44 11.87
N LYS A 74 3.04 -40.51 12.70
CA LYS A 74 3.25 -39.08 12.52
C LYS A 74 4.04 -38.52 13.68
N ILE A 75 5.20 -37.92 13.39
CA ILE A 75 6.03 -37.23 14.40
C ILE A 75 5.77 -35.71 14.25
N ASN A 76 5.29 -35.08 15.33
CA ASN A 76 5.09 -33.66 15.44
C ASN A 76 6.24 -33.06 16.26
N PRO A 77 7.24 -32.39 15.63
CA PRO A 77 8.35 -31.79 16.32
C PRO A 77 7.93 -30.56 17.11
N VAL A 78 8.17 -30.56 18.41
CA VAL A 78 8.00 -29.42 19.31
C VAL A 78 9.38 -28.87 19.62
N LEU A 79 9.60 -27.59 19.35
CA LEU A 79 10.80 -26.89 19.79
C LEU A 79 10.59 -26.41 21.25
N PRO A 80 11.61 -26.39 22.10
CA PRO A 80 11.47 -25.83 23.43
C PRO A 80 10.94 -24.41 23.26
N LYS A 81 9.85 -24.07 23.94
CA LYS A 81 9.50 -22.67 24.16
C LYS A 81 10.71 -22.11 24.91
N THR A 82 11.62 -21.49 24.17
CA THR A 82 12.57 -20.57 24.78
C THR A 82 11.68 -19.57 25.48
N ALA A 83 11.54 -19.77 26.80
CA ALA A 83 11.12 -18.69 27.65
C ALA A 83 12.09 -17.57 27.28
N VAL A 84 11.56 -16.51 26.70
CA VAL A 84 12.23 -15.22 26.68
C VAL A 84 12.34 -14.87 28.16
N LYS A 85 13.36 -15.47 28.84
CA LYS A 85 13.88 -14.86 30.02
C LYS A 85 14.24 -13.46 29.55
N LYS A 86 13.56 -12.45 30.10
CA LYS A 86 14.16 -11.13 30.25
C LYS A 86 15.56 -11.41 30.78
N ALA A 87 16.51 -11.46 29.87
CA ALA A 87 17.90 -11.31 30.21
C ALA A 87 18.00 -9.86 30.67
N GLU A 88 17.91 -9.64 31.97
CA GLU A 88 18.75 -8.62 32.57
C GLU A 88 20.15 -9.00 32.11
N SER A 89 20.63 -8.33 31.09
CA SER A 89 21.93 -8.50 30.53
C SER A 89 22.94 -8.21 31.63
N ALA A 90 23.56 -9.25 32.14
CA ALA A 90 24.91 -9.07 32.68
C ALA A 90 25.69 -8.28 31.59
N PRO A 91 26.46 -7.26 31.94
CA PRO A 91 27.17 -6.46 30.97
C PRO A 91 27.97 -7.39 30.06
N ALA A 92 27.60 -7.43 28.77
CA ALA A 92 28.30 -8.25 27.79
C ALA A 92 29.79 -7.91 27.87
N LYS A 93 30.66 -8.94 27.99
CA LYS A 93 32.09 -8.73 27.96
C LYS A 93 32.41 -8.06 26.65
N VAL A 94 32.70 -6.72 26.67
CA VAL A 94 33.04 -5.92 25.50
C VAL A 94 34.23 -6.63 24.82
N ARG A 95 33.97 -7.13 23.58
CA ARG A 95 35.01 -7.78 22.77
C ARG A 95 35.88 -6.69 22.19
N ARG A 96 37.10 -6.54 22.76
CA ARG A 96 38.06 -5.55 22.28
C ARG A 96 38.92 -6.14 21.17
N LEU A 97 39.08 -5.40 20.10
CA LEU A 97 39.94 -5.75 18.96
C LEU A 97 41.28 -5.05 18.99
N HIS A 98 41.36 -3.86 19.59
CA HIS A 98 42.61 -3.09 19.69
C HIS A 98 42.61 -2.14 20.88
N GLY A 99 43.80 -1.92 21.48
CA GLY A 99 44.05 -0.87 22.47
C GLY A 99 43.36 -1.04 23.82
N LYS A 100 43.08 0.08 24.49
CA LYS A 100 42.46 0.12 25.84
C LYS A 100 40.96 0.36 25.77
N GLN A 101 40.27 0.09 26.90
CA GLN A 101 38.83 0.35 27.02
C GLN A 101 38.50 1.80 26.68
N ILE A 102 37.52 1.98 25.80
CA ILE A 102 37.12 3.29 25.31
C ILE A 102 36.24 3.97 26.37
N ARG A 103 36.67 5.17 26.83
CA ARG A 103 35.94 6.01 27.74
C ARG A 103 35.86 7.40 27.09
N GLY A 104 34.70 7.78 26.55
CA GLY A 104 34.52 9.09 25.89
C GLY A 104 33.13 9.25 25.34
N HIS A 105 32.71 10.50 25.17
CA HIS A 105 31.45 10.80 24.51
C HIS A 105 31.60 10.55 23.01
N LYS A 106 30.57 9.97 22.45
CA LYS A 106 30.42 9.73 21.02
C LYS A 106 30.06 11.03 20.31
N ILE A 107 30.64 11.26 19.15
CA ILE A 107 30.24 12.32 18.18
C ILE A 107 29.78 11.66 16.89
N SER A 108 28.95 12.37 16.11
CA SER A 108 28.52 11.94 14.77
C SER A 108 29.70 11.98 13.79
N ILE A 109 29.80 10.99 12.91
CA ILE A 109 30.86 10.95 11.91
C ILE A 109 30.76 12.14 10.95
N GLY A 110 29.53 12.57 10.58
CA GLY A 110 29.30 13.73 9.74
C GLY A 110 29.74 15.08 10.34
N GLU A 111 29.97 15.13 11.67
CA GLU A 111 30.47 16.34 12.35
C GLU A 111 32.00 16.39 12.43
N ILE A 112 32.71 15.36 11.95
CA ILE A 112 34.18 15.30 12.03
C ILE A 112 34.77 16.25 11.03
N THR A 113 35.60 17.17 11.52
CA THR A 113 36.44 18.06 10.72
C THR A 113 37.90 17.67 10.84
N GLN A 114 38.74 18.17 9.97
CA GLN A 114 40.22 17.91 9.98
C GLN A 114 40.88 18.26 11.34
N ASP A 115 40.31 19.24 12.05
CA ASP A 115 40.84 19.75 13.32
C ASP A 115 40.14 19.12 14.55
N ALA A 116 39.32 18.10 14.35
CA ALA A 116 38.54 17.49 15.44
C ALA A 116 39.42 16.81 16.52
N GLY A 117 40.66 16.50 16.22
CA GLY A 117 41.59 15.92 17.17
C GLY A 117 41.22 14.48 17.56
N ARG A 118 41.12 14.23 18.87
CA ARG A 118 40.75 12.90 19.39
C ARG A 118 39.23 12.76 19.50
N VAL A 119 38.67 11.76 18.82
CA VAL A 119 37.24 11.53 18.76
C VAL A 119 36.90 10.08 19.12
N THR A 120 35.67 9.89 19.60
CA THR A 120 35.04 8.57 19.72
C THR A 120 33.86 8.51 18.76
N VAL A 121 33.85 7.51 17.90
CA VAL A 121 32.76 7.26 16.93
C VAL A 121 32.24 5.84 17.07
N GLU A 122 31.01 5.64 16.66
CA GLU A 122 30.41 4.31 16.54
C GLU A 122 29.80 4.20 15.15
N GLY A 123 30.00 3.04 14.50
CA GLY A 123 29.47 2.84 13.15
C GLY A 123 29.57 1.41 12.68
N GLU A 124 28.85 1.13 11.59
CA GLU A 124 28.86 -0.16 10.91
C GLU A 124 29.99 -0.20 9.89
N VAL A 125 30.73 -1.31 9.86
CA VAL A 125 31.79 -1.57 8.89
C VAL A 125 31.18 -1.93 7.53
N PHE A 126 31.48 -1.14 6.49
CA PHE A 126 31.01 -1.42 5.13
C PHE A 126 32.12 -1.80 4.13
N ALA A 127 33.36 -1.54 4.46
CA ALA A 127 34.51 -1.96 3.65
C ALA A 127 35.69 -2.34 4.56
N VAL A 128 36.49 -3.33 4.15
CA VAL A 128 37.69 -3.79 4.86
C VAL A 128 38.78 -4.09 3.81
N GLU A 129 39.96 -3.60 4.04
CA GLU A 129 41.13 -3.85 3.21
C GLU A 129 42.35 -4.11 4.11
N THR A 130 43.09 -5.18 3.83
CA THR A 130 44.35 -5.47 4.54
C THR A 130 45.51 -5.59 3.51
N ARG A 131 46.57 -4.85 3.73
CA ARG A 131 47.75 -4.85 2.85
C ARG A 131 49.01 -5.18 3.63
N MET A 132 49.83 -6.07 3.11
CA MET A 132 51.15 -6.35 3.66
C MET A 132 52.14 -5.29 3.17
N VAL A 133 53.01 -4.82 4.06
CA VAL A 133 54.09 -3.87 3.70
C VAL A 133 55.24 -4.64 3.04
N ARG A 134 55.97 -3.99 2.09
CA ARG A 134 56.98 -4.62 1.22
C ARG A 134 58.03 -5.52 1.89
N ASN A 135 58.29 -5.37 3.18
CA ASN A 135 59.27 -6.17 3.90
C ASN A 135 58.63 -7.36 4.68
N GLY A 136 57.32 -7.60 4.57
CA GLY A 136 56.64 -8.71 5.21
C GLY A 136 56.43 -8.59 6.73
N ASN A 137 57.08 -7.65 7.42
CA ASN A 137 57.11 -7.56 8.89
C ASN A 137 56.02 -6.61 9.46
N ALA A 138 55.11 -6.11 8.62
CA ALA A 138 54.01 -5.24 9.04
C ALA A 138 52.84 -5.30 8.06
N ARG A 139 51.69 -4.96 8.55
CA ARG A 139 50.45 -4.85 7.75
C ARG A 139 49.71 -3.53 8.02
N ILE A 140 49.02 -3.04 7.03
CA ILE A 140 48.08 -1.92 7.18
C ILE A 140 46.70 -2.52 7.12
N VAL A 141 45.90 -2.25 8.16
CA VAL A 141 44.50 -2.60 8.20
C VAL A 141 43.68 -1.33 8.04
N ASP A 142 42.97 -1.25 6.94
CA ASP A 142 42.06 -0.17 6.61
C ASP A 142 40.63 -0.73 6.65
N PHE A 143 39.71 -0.02 7.30
CA PHE A 143 38.30 -0.32 7.22
C PHE A 143 37.50 0.96 7.31
N ASP A 144 36.35 0.99 6.59
CA ASP A 144 35.49 2.15 6.52
C ASP A 144 34.22 1.88 7.35
N ILE A 145 33.88 2.84 8.22
CA ILE A 145 32.67 2.78 9.05
C ILE A 145 31.73 3.93 8.75
N THR A 146 30.45 3.71 8.92
CA THR A 146 29.41 4.72 8.81
C THR A 146 28.42 4.65 9.96
N ASP A 147 27.97 5.81 10.42
CA ASP A 147 26.82 5.98 11.32
C ASP A 147 25.63 6.59 10.57
N TYR A 148 25.69 6.60 9.23
CA TYR A 148 24.72 7.18 8.29
C TYR A 148 24.60 8.72 8.33
N THR A 149 25.28 9.42 9.26
CA THR A 149 25.51 10.87 9.18
C THR A 149 26.69 11.23 8.32
N GLY A 150 27.63 10.28 8.22
CA GLY A 150 28.84 10.34 7.40
C GLY A 150 29.56 8.99 7.41
N SER A 151 30.71 8.95 6.75
CA SER A 151 31.63 7.80 6.78
C SER A 151 33.05 8.26 6.99
N ILE A 152 33.87 7.42 7.65
CA ILE A 152 35.28 7.69 7.90
C ILE A 152 36.10 6.41 7.76
N ARG A 153 37.28 6.56 7.16
CA ARG A 153 38.27 5.49 7.09
C ARG A 153 39.03 5.38 8.40
N ILE A 154 39.11 4.17 8.92
CA ILE A 154 39.95 3.80 10.05
C ILE A 154 41.20 3.15 9.47
N SER A 155 42.39 3.68 9.78
CA SER A 155 43.66 3.18 9.22
C SER A 155 44.66 2.93 10.32
N LYS A 156 45.21 1.71 10.36
CA LYS A 156 46.23 1.33 11.35
C LYS A 156 47.36 0.54 10.73
N PHE A 157 48.57 1.07 10.95
CA PHE A 157 49.80 0.33 10.72
C PHE A 157 50.07 -0.59 11.91
N LEU A 158 50.13 -1.90 11.69
CA LEU A 158 50.40 -2.91 12.69
C LEU A 158 51.75 -3.60 12.42
N ARG A 159 52.60 -3.65 13.44
CA ARG A 159 53.80 -4.49 13.42
C ARG A 159 53.42 -5.93 13.78
N GLU A 160 54.26 -6.88 13.42
CA GLU A 160 54.05 -8.31 13.63
C GLU A 160 53.95 -8.69 15.11
N ASP A 161 54.65 -7.95 16.00
CA ASP A 161 54.69 -8.11 17.46
C ASP A 161 53.60 -7.36 18.22
N GLU A 162 52.75 -6.60 17.51
CA GLU A 162 51.68 -5.80 18.13
C GLU A 162 50.48 -6.65 18.44
N ASP A 163 50.06 -6.69 19.71
CA ASP A 163 48.85 -7.40 20.19
C ASP A 163 47.60 -6.66 19.70
N SER A 164 47.14 -7.03 18.49
CA SER A 164 46.01 -6.43 17.84
C SER A 164 45.20 -7.46 17.04
N ARG A 165 43.90 -7.46 17.24
CA ARG A 165 42.91 -8.31 16.58
C ARG A 165 42.14 -7.57 15.48
N LEU A 166 42.67 -6.44 14.96
CA LEU A 166 42.04 -5.68 13.89
C LEU A 166 41.88 -6.46 12.58
N HIS A 167 42.65 -7.53 12.40
CA HIS A 167 42.49 -8.46 11.28
C HIS A 167 41.18 -9.28 11.33
N GLU A 168 40.50 -9.27 12.46
CA GLU A 168 39.18 -9.92 12.63
C GLU A 168 38.02 -8.99 12.32
N VAL A 169 38.29 -7.74 11.90
CA VAL A 169 37.25 -6.82 11.47
C VAL A 169 36.63 -7.32 10.17
N GLU A 170 35.33 -7.47 10.17
CA GLU A 170 34.54 -7.94 9.03
C GLU A 170 33.44 -6.92 8.69
N LYS A 171 33.04 -6.92 7.43
CA LYS A 171 31.91 -6.12 6.96
C LYS A 171 30.64 -6.51 7.72
N GLY A 172 29.86 -5.49 8.15
CA GLY A 172 28.64 -5.66 8.94
C GLY A 172 28.85 -5.62 10.45
N MET A 173 30.11 -5.66 10.94
CA MET A 173 30.37 -5.43 12.37
C MET A 173 30.01 -3.99 12.75
N TYR A 174 29.47 -3.80 13.96
CA TYR A 174 29.25 -2.48 14.54
C TYR A 174 30.34 -2.21 15.58
N LEU A 175 31.12 -1.17 15.34
CA LEU A 175 32.32 -0.89 16.11
C LEU A 175 32.22 0.46 16.81
N LYS A 176 32.80 0.51 18.01
CA LYS A 176 33.15 1.75 18.71
C LYS A 176 34.64 1.97 18.56
N VAL A 177 35.02 3.11 18.00
CA VAL A 177 36.42 3.46 17.69
C VAL A 177 36.75 4.77 18.38
N TYR A 178 37.87 4.75 19.12
CA TYR A 178 38.49 5.96 19.67
C TYR A 178 39.84 6.16 19.02
N GLY A 179 40.11 7.34 18.50
CA GLY A 179 41.34 7.61 17.78
C GLY A 179 41.60 9.10 17.53
N MET A 180 42.66 9.36 16.77
CA MET A 180 43.07 10.69 16.32
C MET A 180 42.66 10.88 14.86
N VAL A 181 41.99 11.97 14.57
CA VAL A 181 41.70 12.41 13.20
C VAL A 181 42.94 13.02 12.59
N ASN A 182 43.38 12.48 11.46
CA ASN A 182 44.57 12.95 10.72
C ASN A 182 44.26 13.07 9.22
N TYR A 183 44.87 14.05 8.56
CA TYR A 183 44.81 14.09 7.09
C TYR A 183 45.84 13.12 6.50
N ASN A 184 45.37 12.17 5.71
CA ASN A 184 46.19 11.16 5.06
C ASN A 184 46.44 11.54 3.59
N ARG A 185 47.67 11.88 3.26
CA ARG A 185 48.08 12.28 1.90
C ARG A 185 47.96 11.17 0.85
N PHE A 186 47.97 9.90 1.27
CA PHE A 186 47.86 8.75 0.36
C PHE A 186 46.38 8.53 -0.06
N HIS A 187 45.45 8.82 0.83
CA HIS A 187 44.01 8.73 0.56
C HIS A 187 43.41 10.07 0.11
N ASN A 188 44.20 11.16 0.24
CA ASN A 188 43.77 12.55 0.00
C ASN A 188 42.46 12.90 0.77
N ASP A 189 42.36 12.37 1.99
CA ASP A 189 41.16 12.48 2.84
C ASP A 189 41.55 12.42 4.32
N ILE A 190 40.58 12.74 5.21
CA ILE A 190 40.73 12.53 6.63
C ILE A 190 40.59 11.06 6.97
N VAL A 191 41.42 10.57 7.88
CA VAL A 191 41.35 9.21 8.42
C VAL A 191 41.39 9.26 9.95
N LEU A 192 40.81 8.26 10.60
CA LEU A 192 40.92 8.08 12.03
C LEU A 192 41.95 7.00 12.33
N GLU A 193 43.04 7.40 12.98
CA GLU A 193 44.03 6.46 13.51
C GLU A 193 43.54 5.94 14.87
N PRO A 194 43.23 4.63 15.01
CA PRO A 194 42.58 4.10 16.21
C PRO A 194 43.59 3.88 17.36
N TYR A 195 43.21 4.32 18.55
CA TYR A 195 43.85 3.98 19.82
C TYR A 195 43.08 2.89 20.57
N GLY A 196 41.81 2.68 20.22
CA GLY A 196 40.96 1.63 20.76
C GLY A 196 39.86 1.28 19.79
N VAL A 197 39.57 -0.02 19.66
CA VAL A 197 38.48 -0.55 18.85
C VAL A 197 37.75 -1.63 19.63
N GLU A 198 36.45 -1.48 19.80
CA GLU A 198 35.57 -2.38 20.53
C GLU A 198 34.39 -2.79 19.64
N VAL A 199 34.05 -4.08 19.65
CA VAL A 199 32.83 -4.57 19.01
C VAL A 199 31.64 -4.23 19.91
N GLN A 200 30.63 -3.65 19.34
CA GLN A 200 29.35 -3.32 19.99
C GLN A 200 28.21 -4.01 19.29
N ASP A 201 27.13 -4.24 20.01
CA ASP A 201 25.86 -4.61 19.38
C ASP A 201 25.28 -3.37 18.68
N LYS A 202 24.91 -3.52 17.41
CA LYS A 202 24.24 -2.44 16.67
C LYS A 202 22.96 -2.04 17.41
N PRO A 203 22.78 -0.77 17.78
CA PRO A 203 21.54 -0.31 18.40
C PRO A 203 20.35 -0.66 17.48
N GLN A 204 19.39 -1.37 18.02
CA GLN A 204 18.20 -1.75 17.29
C GLN A 204 17.01 -0.95 17.80
N ARG A 205 16.25 -0.36 16.86
CA ARG A 205 14.97 0.23 17.22
C ARG A 205 14.01 -0.85 17.70
N MET A 206 13.29 -0.55 18.76
CA MET A 206 12.31 -1.44 19.37
C MET A 206 10.99 -0.71 19.52
N ASP A 207 9.90 -1.38 19.21
CA ASP A 207 8.58 -0.91 19.57
C ASP A 207 8.34 -1.18 21.06
N LYS A 208 8.40 -0.12 21.88
CA LYS A 208 8.28 -0.18 23.33
C LYS A 208 6.84 0.00 23.85
N TYR A 209 5.87 0.20 22.96
CA TYR A 209 4.48 0.35 23.34
C TYR A 209 4.00 -0.85 24.17
N GLU A 210 3.40 -0.61 25.34
CA GLU A 210 2.97 -1.66 26.30
C GLU A 210 1.53 -2.14 26.05
N GLY A 211 0.97 -1.98 24.91
CA GLY A 211 -0.39 -2.42 24.56
C GLY A 211 -0.41 -3.38 23.39
N LYS A 212 -1.60 -3.56 22.82
CA LYS A 212 -1.76 -4.23 21.54
C LYS A 212 -1.00 -3.44 20.47
N LYS A 213 -0.13 -4.12 19.74
CA LYS A 213 0.69 -3.47 18.69
C LYS A 213 -0.15 -3.25 17.43
N ARG A 214 0.24 -2.24 16.67
CA ARG A 214 -0.32 -2.00 15.34
C ARG A 214 0.07 -3.09 14.34
N VAL A 215 -0.67 -3.19 13.26
CA VAL A 215 -0.30 -4.00 12.09
C VAL A 215 0.02 -3.07 10.93
N GLU A 216 1.18 -3.24 10.29
CA GLU A 216 1.45 -2.52 9.03
C GLU A 216 0.71 -3.20 7.89
N LEU A 217 -0.13 -2.43 7.19
CA LEU A 217 -0.97 -2.91 6.09
C LEU A 217 -0.50 -2.43 4.71
N HIS A 218 0.51 -1.55 4.66
CA HIS A 218 1.02 -0.95 3.42
C HIS A 218 2.55 -0.91 3.46
N LEU A 219 3.18 -1.94 2.87
CA LEU A 219 4.64 -2.11 2.88
C LEU A 219 5.14 -2.60 1.54
N HIS A 220 6.18 -1.94 1.03
CA HIS A 220 6.90 -2.26 -0.19
C HIS A 220 8.25 -2.89 0.09
N SER A 221 8.57 -3.96 -0.64
CA SER A 221 9.87 -4.59 -0.59
C SER A 221 10.79 -4.11 -1.71
N LYS A 222 12.06 -4.48 -1.65
CA LYS A 222 13.04 -4.25 -2.73
C LYS A 222 12.66 -4.88 -4.08
N LEU A 223 11.63 -5.72 -4.11
CA LEU A 223 11.07 -6.30 -5.34
C LEU A 223 10.04 -5.37 -6.00
N SER A 224 9.60 -4.31 -5.30
CA SER A 224 8.71 -3.27 -5.82
C SER A 224 9.48 -2.35 -6.78
N ALA A 225 9.66 -2.79 -7.99
CA ALA A 225 10.23 -2.14 -9.19
C ALA A 225 10.98 -0.81 -9.01
N LEU A 226 12.17 -0.84 -8.39
CA LEU A 226 13.04 0.34 -8.17
C LEU A 226 12.37 1.46 -7.36
N ASP A 227 11.62 1.11 -6.33
CA ASP A 227 10.95 2.10 -5.47
C ASP A 227 11.28 1.94 -3.99
N ALA A 228 11.40 0.70 -3.50
CA ALA A 228 11.68 0.43 -2.10
C ALA A 228 13.02 -0.32 -1.91
N VAL A 229 13.58 -0.22 -0.71
CA VAL A 229 14.82 -0.92 -0.32
C VAL A 229 14.61 -1.87 0.86
N THR A 230 13.37 -2.12 1.25
CA THR A 230 13.00 -3.04 2.34
C THR A 230 13.37 -4.48 1.99
N ASP A 231 14.23 -5.10 2.79
CA ASP A 231 14.47 -6.54 2.68
C ASP A 231 13.29 -7.33 3.30
N VAL A 232 12.81 -8.33 2.56
CA VAL A 232 11.62 -9.11 2.91
C VAL A 232 11.77 -9.84 4.25
N GLU A 233 12.89 -10.53 4.45
CA GLU A 233 13.13 -11.29 5.68
C GLU A 233 13.35 -10.35 6.86
N ALA A 234 14.13 -9.27 6.68
CA ALA A 234 14.39 -8.27 7.70
C ALA A 234 13.09 -7.56 8.16
N ALA A 235 12.12 -7.34 7.27
CA ALA A 235 10.82 -6.76 7.64
C ALA A 235 10.06 -7.67 8.60
N VAL A 236 9.95 -8.96 8.28
CA VAL A 236 9.26 -9.94 9.13
C VAL A 236 9.99 -10.16 10.45
N GLN A 237 11.33 -10.23 10.42
CA GLN A 237 12.16 -10.33 11.63
C GLN A 237 11.97 -9.10 12.53
N THR A 238 11.88 -7.91 11.96
CA THR A 238 11.64 -6.67 12.72
C THR A 238 10.25 -6.69 13.36
N ALA A 239 9.21 -7.09 12.61
CA ALA A 239 7.86 -7.24 13.14
C ALA A 239 7.83 -8.25 14.31
N ALA A 240 8.50 -9.40 14.17
CA ALA A 240 8.62 -10.40 15.24
C ALA A 240 9.31 -9.84 16.48
N ARG A 241 10.46 -9.17 16.30
CA ARG A 241 11.24 -8.55 17.37
C ARG A 241 10.45 -7.47 18.12
N TRP A 242 9.62 -6.71 17.41
CA TRP A 242 8.76 -5.68 17.98
C TRP A 242 7.48 -6.23 18.63
N GLY A 243 7.18 -7.51 18.42
CA GLY A 243 5.97 -8.16 18.94
C GLY A 243 4.70 -7.81 18.13
N HIS A 244 4.84 -7.41 16.86
CA HIS A 244 3.71 -7.24 15.96
C HIS A 244 3.15 -8.63 15.59
N GLY A 245 1.82 -8.80 15.68
CA GLY A 245 1.17 -10.09 15.40
C GLY A 245 1.08 -10.42 13.90
N ALA A 246 1.12 -9.40 13.05
CA ALA A 246 1.04 -9.54 11.60
C ALA A 246 1.77 -8.40 10.89
N ILE A 247 2.09 -8.61 9.61
CA ILE A 247 2.61 -7.60 8.69
C ILE A 247 2.13 -7.89 7.27
N ALA A 248 1.77 -6.86 6.52
CA ALA A 248 1.40 -7.00 5.12
C ALA A 248 2.62 -6.86 4.19
N ILE A 249 2.45 -7.36 2.97
CA ILE A 249 3.28 -7.07 1.81
C ILE A 249 2.36 -6.59 0.69
N THR A 250 2.65 -5.42 0.13
CA THR A 250 1.80 -4.74 -0.87
C THR A 250 2.64 -4.11 -1.99
N ASP A 251 3.57 -4.87 -2.55
CA ASP A 251 4.40 -4.40 -3.67
C ASP A 251 3.56 -3.93 -4.86
N HIS A 252 4.08 -2.98 -5.63
CA HIS A 252 3.40 -2.39 -6.80
C HIS A 252 3.08 -3.40 -7.89
N GLY A 253 1.82 -3.85 -7.95
CA GLY A 253 1.27 -4.70 -9.01
C GLY A 253 1.87 -6.09 -9.16
N ILE A 254 2.64 -6.57 -8.17
CA ILE A 254 3.37 -7.84 -8.23
C ILE A 254 3.25 -8.66 -6.95
N ALA A 255 3.51 -9.97 -7.04
CA ALA A 255 3.47 -10.91 -5.93
C ALA A 255 4.80 -11.67 -5.70
N GLN A 256 5.91 -11.16 -6.21
CA GLN A 256 7.21 -11.86 -6.16
C GLN A 256 7.74 -12.06 -4.73
N ALA A 257 7.39 -11.17 -3.80
CA ALA A 257 7.80 -11.30 -2.39
C ALA A 257 7.05 -12.41 -1.62
N PHE A 258 5.91 -12.89 -2.11
CA PHE A 258 5.03 -13.81 -1.37
C PHE A 258 5.75 -15.09 -0.86
N PRO A 259 6.55 -15.81 -1.68
CA PRO A 259 7.24 -17.00 -1.19
C PRO A 259 8.28 -16.71 -0.10
N GLN A 260 8.97 -15.56 -0.19
CA GLN A 260 9.94 -15.15 0.83
C GLN A 260 9.23 -14.73 2.13
N MET A 261 8.14 -13.95 2.03
CA MET A 261 7.30 -13.57 3.16
C MET A 261 6.75 -14.81 3.89
N ALA A 262 6.24 -15.81 3.14
CA ALA A 262 5.72 -17.05 3.73
C ALA A 262 6.79 -17.82 4.53
N ARG A 263 8.00 -17.94 3.98
CA ARG A 263 9.12 -18.59 4.69
C ARG A 263 9.50 -17.83 5.95
N ALA A 264 9.67 -16.51 5.84
CA ALA A 264 10.02 -15.67 6.97
C ALA A 264 8.90 -15.66 8.03
N GLY A 265 7.62 -15.57 7.62
CA GLY A 265 6.47 -15.64 8.53
C GLY A 265 6.43 -16.93 9.33
N LYS A 266 6.69 -18.08 8.68
CA LYS A 266 6.78 -19.38 9.34
C LYS A 266 7.98 -19.47 10.28
N GLN A 267 9.13 -18.92 9.89
CA GLN A 267 10.38 -18.93 10.65
C GLN A 267 10.27 -18.09 11.93
N TYR A 268 9.71 -16.88 11.83
CA TYR A 268 9.66 -15.91 12.93
C TYR A 268 8.32 -15.88 13.68
N GLY A 269 7.34 -16.67 13.25
CA GLY A 269 6.02 -16.77 13.91
C GLY A 269 5.13 -15.54 13.72
N VAL A 270 5.26 -14.80 12.61
CA VAL A 270 4.46 -13.63 12.27
C VAL A 270 3.45 -13.99 11.18
N LYS A 271 2.20 -13.58 11.37
CA LYS A 271 1.15 -13.72 10.33
C LYS A 271 1.45 -12.79 9.16
N ILE A 272 1.47 -13.34 7.96
CA ILE A 272 1.67 -12.56 6.73
C ILE A 272 0.32 -12.26 6.08
N LEU A 273 0.10 -10.99 5.77
CA LEU A 273 -1.03 -10.53 4.98
C LEU A 273 -0.55 -10.29 3.56
N TYR A 274 -1.02 -11.13 2.64
CA TYR A 274 -0.63 -11.02 1.23
C TYR A 274 -1.51 -10.01 0.52
N GLY A 275 -0.91 -9.13 -0.25
CA GLY A 275 -1.61 -8.12 -1.04
C GLY A 275 -0.70 -7.43 -2.04
N ILE A 276 -1.28 -6.52 -2.79
CA ILE A 276 -0.55 -5.63 -3.70
C ILE A 276 -1.08 -4.20 -3.58
N GLU A 277 -0.24 -3.23 -3.87
CA GLU A 277 -0.69 -1.92 -4.30
C GLU A 277 -0.87 -1.95 -5.82
N GLY A 278 -2.11 -1.88 -6.29
CA GLY A 278 -2.46 -1.95 -7.71
C GLY A 278 -2.52 -0.59 -8.37
N TYR A 279 -2.21 -0.54 -9.67
CA TYR A 279 -2.44 0.64 -10.51
C TYR A 279 -3.87 0.57 -11.05
N TYR A 280 -4.78 1.23 -10.37
CA TYR A 280 -6.22 1.17 -10.60
C TYR A 280 -6.70 2.26 -11.56
N ILE A 281 -7.58 1.90 -12.48
CA ILE A 281 -8.35 2.86 -13.27
C ILE A 281 -9.83 2.57 -13.08
N ASN A 282 -10.58 3.60 -12.68
CA ASN A 282 -12.02 3.54 -12.69
C ASN A 282 -12.53 3.69 -14.14
N ASP A 283 -12.58 2.57 -14.87
CA ASP A 283 -13.16 2.43 -16.20
C ASP A 283 -14.67 2.23 -16.14
N TYR A 284 -15.16 1.90 -14.95
CA TYR A 284 -16.56 1.79 -14.62
C TYR A 284 -17.03 3.18 -14.21
N ASP A 285 -17.31 4.02 -15.20
CA ASP A 285 -17.80 5.38 -14.95
C ASP A 285 -19.23 5.31 -14.43
N ASP A 286 -19.33 5.13 -13.13
CA ASP A 286 -20.56 5.07 -12.35
C ASP A 286 -21.08 6.47 -11.96
N ARG A 287 -20.53 7.55 -12.57
CA ARG A 287 -21.08 8.89 -12.39
C ARG A 287 -22.54 8.88 -12.81
N VAL A 288 -23.37 9.38 -11.94
CA VAL A 288 -24.79 9.50 -12.19
C VAL A 288 -25.09 10.88 -12.77
N ALA A 289 -25.72 10.92 -13.92
CA ALA A 289 -26.21 12.16 -14.48
C ALA A 289 -27.49 12.60 -13.78
N VAL A 290 -28.26 11.67 -13.25
CA VAL A 290 -29.51 11.94 -12.54
C VAL A 290 -29.41 11.50 -11.10
N ALA A 291 -29.75 12.37 -10.18
CA ALA A 291 -29.70 12.16 -8.76
C ALA A 291 -31.04 12.52 -8.09
N GLY A 292 -31.40 11.83 -7.00
CA GLY A 292 -32.67 11.95 -6.29
C GLY A 292 -33.65 10.84 -6.68
N GLU A 293 -34.83 10.85 -6.05
CA GLU A 293 -35.82 9.77 -6.16
C GLU A 293 -36.97 10.05 -7.16
N ALA A 294 -37.12 11.32 -7.60
CA ALA A 294 -38.16 11.66 -8.54
C ALA A 294 -37.88 11.11 -9.95
N ASP A 295 -38.87 10.43 -10.51
CA ASP A 295 -38.81 9.89 -11.87
C ASP A 295 -39.79 10.65 -12.78
N ALA A 296 -39.29 11.73 -13.40
CA ALA A 296 -40.03 12.57 -14.32
C ALA A 296 -39.93 12.06 -15.78
N SER A 297 -40.95 12.37 -16.59
CA SER A 297 -40.89 12.20 -18.04
C SER A 297 -39.91 13.21 -18.66
N LEU A 298 -39.23 12.86 -19.75
CA LEU A 298 -38.45 13.83 -20.53
C LEU A 298 -39.30 14.90 -21.21
N ASP A 299 -40.64 14.79 -21.19
CA ASP A 299 -41.60 15.78 -21.65
C ASP A 299 -42.10 16.74 -20.56
N ASP A 300 -41.71 16.49 -19.29
CA ASP A 300 -42.10 17.32 -18.17
C ASP A 300 -41.32 18.64 -18.10
N GLU A 301 -41.68 19.48 -17.14
CA GLU A 301 -40.98 20.74 -16.88
C GLU A 301 -39.70 20.50 -16.05
N PHE A 302 -38.62 21.11 -16.46
CA PHE A 302 -37.34 21.14 -15.75
C PHE A 302 -36.98 22.57 -15.37
N VAL A 303 -36.37 22.77 -14.22
CA VAL A 303 -35.78 24.04 -13.83
C VAL A 303 -34.28 23.99 -14.11
N VAL A 304 -33.86 24.63 -15.17
CA VAL A 304 -32.43 24.79 -15.50
C VAL A 304 -31.91 26.01 -14.76
N PHE A 305 -30.81 25.86 -14.05
CA PHE A 305 -30.27 26.93 -13.22
C PHE A 305 -28.74 26.93 -13.19
N ASP A 306 -28.20 28.06 -12.79
CA ASP A 306 -26.79 28.32 -12.59
C ASP A 306 -26.60 29.28 -11.43
N LEU A 307 -25.45 29.24 -10.77
CA LEU A 307 -25.11 30.07 -9.60
C LEU A 307 -23.80 30.80 -9.81
N GLU A 308 -23.75 32.06 -9.34
CA GLU A 308 -22.49 32.74 -9.10
C GLU A 308 -22.22 32.77 -7.60
N THR A 309 -20.94 32.66 -7.20
CA THR A 309 -20.52 32.52 -5.80
C THR A 309 -19.31 33.38 -5.47
N THR A 310 -19.00 33.58 -4.17
CA THR A 310 -17.82 34.33 -3.73
C THR A 310 -16.51 33.54 -3.91
N GLY A 311 -16.59 32.24 -4.21
CA GLY A 311 -15.46 31.35 -4.41
C GLY A 311 -15.90 29.91 -4.64
N LEU A 312 -14.99 28.94 -4.45
CA LEU A 312 -15.24 27.53 -4.77
C LEU A 312 -15.53 26.67 -3.54
N ASP A 313 -15.31 27.18 -2.35
CA ASP A 313 -15.52 26.45 -1.10
C ASP A 313 -16.97 26.54 -0.63
N ARG A 314 -17.67 25.43 -0.65
CA ARG A 314 -19.11 25.35 -0.34
C ARG A 314 -19.43 25.63 1.13
N GLU A 315 -18.47 25.44 2.04
CA GLU A 315 -18.66 25.69 3.45
C GLU A 315 -18.40 27.14 3.80
N GLU A 316 -17.37 27.76 3.20
CA GLU A 316 -16.91 29.12 3.51
C GLU A 316 -17.49 30.16 2.58
N ASP A 317 -17.65 29.84 1.29
CA ASP A 317 -18.18 30.77 0.29
C ASP A 317 -19.71 30.84 0.27
N ARG A 318 -20.23 31.85 -0.43
CA ARG A 318 -21.66 32.17 -0.45
C ARG A 318 -22.12 32.47 -1.88
N ILE A 319 -23.43 32.23 -2.13
CA ILE A 319 -24.09 32.55 -3.39
C ILE A 319 -24.19 34.07 -3.54
N THR A 320 -23.90 34.57 -4.74
CA THR A 320 -23.99 35.99 -5.11
C THR A 320 -25.06 36.26 -6.18
N GLU A 321 -25.40 35.27 -7.02
CA GLU A 321 -26.49 35.35 -7.99
C GLU A 321 -27.13 33.98 -8.20
N ILE A 322 -28.45 33.92 -8.39
CA ILE A 322 -29.20 32.72 -8.82
C ILE A 322 -29.90 33.06 -10.12
N GLY A 323 -29.58 32.33 -11.18
CA GLY A 323 -30.29 32.39 -12.47
C GLY A 323 -30.98 31.07 -12.77
N ALA A 324 -32.27 31.13 -13.18
CA ALA A 324 -32.97 29.90 -13.53
C ALA A 324 -34.04 30.16 -14.63
N VAL A 325 -34.36 29.09 -15.38
CA VAL A 325 -35.41 29.11 -16.37
C VAL A 325 -36.17 27.77 -16.38
N ILE A 326 -37.50 27.82 -16.53
CA ILE A 326 -38.30 26.63 -16.76
C ILE A 326 -38.17 26.22 -18.20
N VAL A 327 -37.83 24.96 -18.45
CA VAL A 327 -37.72 24.38 -19.81
C VAL A 327 -38.72 23.25 -19.95
N LYS A 328 -39.51 23.27 -21.04
CA LYS A 328 -40.46 22.22 -21.41
C LYS A 328 -40.43 21.98 -22.91
N ASN A 329 -40.13 20.75 -23.31
CA ASN A 329 -40.10 20.37 -24.74
C ASN A 329 -39.26 21.34 -25.62
N GLY A 330 -38.11 21.81 -25.11
CA GLY A 330 -37.25 22.74 -25.81
C GLY A 330 -37.70 24.21 -25.78
N VAL A 331 -38.82 24.53 -25.14
CA VAL A 331 -39.35 25.89 -25.00
C VAL A 331 -38.96 26.47 -23.67
N MET A 332 -38.32 27.66 -23.68
CA MET A 332 -37.99 28.44 -22.49
C MET A 332 -39.25 29.11 -21.95
N GLY A 333 -39.57 28.88 -20.68
CA GLY A 333 -40.72 29.45 -19.98
C GLY A 333 -40.34 30.62 -19.07
N GLU A 334 -40.93 30.59 -17.88
CA GLU A 334 -40.70 31.59 -16.82
C GLU A 334 -39.24 31.58 -16.37
N LYS A 335 -38.70 32.76 -16.11
CA LYS A 335 -37.33 32.95 -15.61
C LYS A 335 -37.36 33.39 -14.14
N PHE A 336 -36.33 32.98 -13.41
CA PHE A 336 -36.01 33.49 -12.10
C PHE A 336 -34.59 34.04 -12.12
N GLU A 337 -34.41 35.25 -11.63
CA GLU A 337 -33.12 35.90 -11.53
C GLU A 337 -33.09 36.78 -10.29
N THR A 338 -32.07 36.61 -9.47
CA THR A 338 -31.87 37.41 -8.27
C THR A 338 -30.41 37.50 -7.91
N PHE A 339 -29.93 38.70 -7.62
CA PHE A 339 -28.72 38.86 -6.84
C PHE A 339 -28.97 38.42 -5.42
N VAL A 340 -27.88 37.98 -4.73
CA VAL A 340 -27.93 37.51 -3.37
C VAL A 340 -26.81 38.20 -2.56
N ASN A 341 -27.19 38.83 -1.45
CA ASN A 341 -26.20 39.39 -0.57
C ASN A 341 -25.45 38.26 0.16
N PRO A 342 -24.14 38.09 -0.09
CA PRO A 342 -23.37 37.03 0.54
C PRO A 342 -23.09 37.29 2.03
N GLY A 343 -23.28 38.50 2.52
CA GLY A 343 -22.92 38.89 3.88
C GLY A 343 -21.41 38.95 4.14
N MET A 344 -20.61 38.88 3.10
CA MET A 344 -19.15 38.93 3.12
C MET A 344 -18.61 39.62 1.88
N HIS A 345 -17.34 40.04 1.91
CA HIS A 345 -16.68 40.65 0.76
C HIS A 345 -16.47 39.69 -0.39
N ILE A 346 -16.80 40.13 -1.62
CA ILE A 346 -16.56 39.38 -2.86
C ILE A 346 -15.11 39.63 -3.29
N PRO A 347 -14.27 38.58 -3.42
CA PRO A 347 -12.88 38.73 -3.84
C PRO A 347 -12.76 39.40 -5.21
N ASN A 348 -11.78 40.30 -5.37
CA ASN A 348 -11.55 41.01 -6.63
C ASN A 348 -11.38 40.11 -7.85
N GLU A 349 -10.88 38.90 -7.67
CA GLU A 349 -10.70 37.91 -8.74
C GLU A 349 -12.06 37.37 -9.21
N VAL A 350 -12.98 37.13 -8.27
CA VAL A 350 -14.35 36.70 -8.55
C VAL A 350 -15.11 37.84 -9.24
N THR A 351 -15.00 39.08 -8.72
CA THR A 351 -15.60 40.25 -9.40
C THR A 351 -15.12 40.44 -10.84
N LYS A 352 -13.84 40.17 -11.14
CA LYS A 352 -13.32 40.21 -12.50
C LYS A 352 -13.89 39.12 -13.40
N LEU A 353 -14.20 37.96 -12.83
CA LEU A 353 -14.74 36.82 -13.54
C LEU A 353 -16.23 36.96 -13.80
N THR A 354 -17.02 37.28 -12.78
CA THR A 354 -18.49 37.31 -12.82
C THR A 354 -19.06 38.67 -13.16
N GLY A 355 -18.25 39.74 -12.99
CA GLY A 355 -18.70 41.13 -13.09
C GLY A 355 -19.52 41.61 -11.90
N ILE A 356 -19.73 40.74 -10.87
CA ILE A 356 -20.54 41.07 -9.70
C ILE A 356 -19.61 41.62 -8.60
N SER A 357 -19.95 42.79 -8.09
CA SER A 357 -19.21 43.45 -7.00
C SER A 357 -20.05 43.58 -5.72
N ASP A 358 -19.42 43.90 -4.61
CA ASP A 358 -20.12 44.16 -3.34
C ASP A 358 -21.24 45.22 -3.46
N ARG A 359 -21.06 46.16 -4.37
CA ARG A 359 -22.06 47.21 -4.64
C ARG A 359 -23.34 46.64 -5.28
N ASP A 360 -23.20 45.69 -6.14
CA ASP A 360 -24.34 45.12 -6.92
C ASP A 360 -25.22 44.24 -6.01
N VAL A 361 -24.65 43.64 -4.97
CA VAL A 361 -25.35 42.74 -4.02
C VAL A 361 -25.73 43.43 -2.73
N SER A 362 -25.34 44.72 -2.48
CA SER A 362 -25.50 45.40 -1.20
C SER A 362 -26.96 45.52 -0.73
N GLU A 363 -27.88 45.75 -1.67
CA GLU A 363 -29.33 45.84 -1.43
C GLU A 363 -30.12 44.60 -1.83
N ALA A 364 -29.43 43.52 -2.25
CA ALA A 364 -30.03 42.28 -2.62
C ALA A 364 -30.54 41.49 -1.39
N PRO A 365 -31.53 40.60 -1.55
CA PRO A 365 -31.99 39.71 -0.48
C PRO A 365 -30.83 38.86 0.07
N GLY A 366 -30.88 38.55 1.35
CA GLY A 366 -29.92 37.66 1.98
C GLY A 366 -30.08 36.23 1.50
N GLN A 367 -29.12 35.35 1.84
CA GLN A 367 -29.07 33.93 1.43
C GLN A 367 -30.39 33.20 1.66
N GLU A 368 -30.97 33.31 2.86
CA GLU A 368 -32.19 32.58 3.25
C GLU A 368 -33.44 33.05 2.46
N GLU A 369 -33.56 34.35 2.25
CA GLU A 369 -34.70 34.95 1.52
C GLU A 369 -34.65 34.58 0.04
N ALA A 370 -33.48 34.74 -0.60
CA ALA A 370 -33.26 34.41 -1.99
C ALA A 370 -33.48 32.89 -2.23
N LEU A 371 -32.93 32.06 -1.34
CA LEU A 371 -33.10 30.61 -1.39
C LEU A 371 -34.56 30.19 -1.27
N SER A 372 -35.31 30.80 -0.31
CA SER A 372 -36.73 30.54 -0.15
C SER A 372 -37.56 30.94 -1.37
N ALA A 373 -37.19 32.01 -2.04
CA ALA A 373 -37.82 32.42 -3.29
C ALA A 373 -37.51 31.46 -4.44
N PHE A 374 -36.27 31.03 -4.56
CA PHE A 374 -35.84 30.05 -5.55
C PHE A 374 -36.54 28.71 -5.35
N ILE A 375 -36.63 28.19 -4.12
CA ILE A 375 -37.30 26.94 -3.80
C ILE A 375 -38.80 26.99 -4.17
N ARG A 376 -39.46 28.12 -3.94
CA ARG A 376 -40.87 28.32 -4.38
C ARG A 376 -40.98 28.28 -5.89
N PHE A 377 -40.02 28.89 -6.63
CA PHE A 377 -39.97 28.84 -8.07
C PHE A 377 -39.77 27.40 -8.58
N VAL A 378 -38.85 26.66 -7.98
CA VAL A 378 -38.56 25.25 -8.37
C VAL A 378 -39.78 24.36 -8.14
N GLY A 379 -40.44 24.47 -6.98
CA GLY A 379 -41.52 23.56 -6.60
C GLY A 379 -41.02 22.12 -6.56
N ASN A 380 -41.77 21.21 -7.23
CA ASN A 380 -41.41 19.78 -7.30
C ASN A 380 -40.71 19.39 -8.58
N ARG A 381 -40.29 20.36 -9.40
CA ARG A 381 -39.62 20.09 -10.69
C ARG A 381 -38.20 19.57 -10.48
N PRO A 382 -37.73 18.66 -11.33
CA PRO A 382 -36.32 18.32 -11.36
C PRO A 382 -35.46 19.53 -11.76
N LEU A 383 -34.31 19.65 -11.08
CA LEU A 383 -33.32 20.67 -11.36
C LEU A 383 -32.34 20.20 -12.45
N VAL A 384 -31.78 21.14 -13.17
CA VAL A 384 -30.73 20.86 -14.18
C VAL A 384 -29.63 21.91 -14.05
N ALA A 385 -28.41 21.47 -13.91
CA ALA A 385 -27.23 22.34 -13.91
C ALA A 385 -26.08 21.71 -14.69
N HIS A 386 -25.06 22.52 -15.00
CA HIS A 386 -23.84 22.04 -15.66
C HIS A 386 -22.71 21.87 -14.66
N ASN A 387 -22.23 20.64 -14.43
CA ASN A 387 -21.44 20.27 -13.27
C ASN A 387 -22.27 20.44 -11.97
N ALA A 388 -23.48 19.91 -12.03
CA ALA A 388 -24.54 20.12 -11.03
C ALA A 388 -24.14 19.85 -9.57
N ASP A 389 -23.10 19.02 -9.33
CA ASP A 389 -22.57 18.82 -7.99
C ASP A 389 -22.02 20.09 -7.36
N PHE A 390 -21.53 21.05 -8.14
CA PHE A 390 -21.08 22.35 -7.67
C PHE A 390 -22.27 23.17 -7.13
N ASP A 391 -23.24 23.44 -8.00
CA ASP A 391 -24.39 24.30 -7.68
C ASP A 391 -25.26 23.68 -6.59
N MET A 392 -25.55 22.39 -6.71
CA MET A 392 -26.31 21.65 -5.71
C MET A 392 -25.61 21.58 -4.36
N GLY A 393 -24.27 21.59 -4.33
CA GLY A 393 -23.51 21.69 -3.10
C GLY A 393 -23.74 23.01 -2.37
N PHE A 394 -23.72 24.12 -3.07
CA PHE A 394 -24.03 25.45 -2.51
C PHE A 394 -25.49 25.53 -2.03
N ILE A 395 -26.44 25.06 -2.85
CA ILE A 395 -27.87 25.01 -2.47
C ILE A 395 -28.06 24.13 -1.22
N SER A 396 -27.50 22.94 -1.18
CA SER A 396 -27.66 21.98 -0.06
C SER A 396 -27.09 22.58 1.24
N ASN A 397 -25.88 23.17 1.20
CA ASN A 397 -25.29 23.79 2.39
C ASN A 397 -26.05 25.04 2.85
N ALA A 398 -26.57 25.83 1.90
CA ALA A 398 -27.41 26.97 2.23
C ALA A 398 -28.75 26.52 2.84
N CYS A 399 -29.37 25.47 2.32
CA CYS A 399 -30.59 24.85 2.88
C CYS A 399 -30.34 24.30 4.29
N GLU A 400 -29.23 23.59 4.51
CA GLU A 400 -28.86 23.04 5.82
C GLU A 400 -28.70 24.15 6.87
N ARG A 401 -28.00 25.22 6.53
CA ARG A 401 -27.85 26.40 7.41
C ARG A 401 -29.19 27.08 7.74
N ALA A 402 -30.10 27.11 6.76
CA ALA A 402 -31.45 27.70 6.93
C ALA A 402 -32.47 26.73 7.54
N GLY A 403 -32.12 25.47 7.80
CA GLY A 403 -33.07 24.45 8.27
C GLY A 403 -34.15 24.07 7.26
N ILE A 404 -33.89 24.25 5.95
CA ILE A 404 -34.83 23.99 4.87
C ILE A 404 -34.57 22.59 4.29
N ASN A 405 -35.63 21.77 4.16
CA ASN A 405 -35.54 20.48 3.46
C ASN A 405 -35.78 20.70 1.97
N PHE A 406 -34.80 20.26 1.14
CA PHE A 406 -34.84 20.42 -0.33
C PHE A 406 -34.55 19.08 -1.01
N PRO A 407 -35.56 18.21 -1.21
CA PRO A 407 -35.40 16.84 -1.70
C PRO A 407 -35.46 16.73 -3.23
N ASN A 408 -35.33 17.80 -3.99
CA ASN A 408 -35.51 17.77 -5.44
C ASN A 408 -34.44 16.92 -6.13
N SER A 409 -34.89 16.14 -7.11
CA SER A 409 -33.98 15.45 -8.04
C SER A 409 -33.30 16.42 -8.97
N TYR A 410 -32.07 16.10 -9.42
CA TYR A 410 -31.35 16.95 -10.37
C TYR A 410 -30.64 16.15 -11.46
N ILE A 411 -30.36 16.84 -12.56
CA ILE A 411 -29.69 16.33 -13.74
C ILE A 411 -28.38 17.11 -13.94
N ASP A 412 -27.28 16.39 -14.11
CA ASP A 412 -25.97 16.94 -14.46
C ASP A 412 -25.71 16.81 -15.96
N THR A 413 -25.81 17.92 -16.67
CA THR A 413 -25.60 17.97 -18.12
C THR A 413 -24.14 17.76 -18.52
N LEU A 414 -23.16 18.03 -17.65
CA LEU A 414 -21.75 17.73 -17.90
C LEU A 414 -21.53 16.21 -18.05
N THR A 415 -22.14 15.42 -17.16
CA THR A 415 -22.08 13.95 -17.20
C THR A 415 -22.78 13.41 -18.46
N ILE A 416 -23.90 14.00 -18.87
CA ILE A 416 -24.57 13.66 -20.13
C ILE A 416 -23.67 13.99 -21.33
N ALA A 417 -23.15 15.22 -21.39
CA ALA A 417 -22.29 15.69 -22.49
C ALA A 417 -21.06 14.78 -22.69
N GLN A 418 -20.37 14.45 -21.61
CA GLN A 418 -19.20 13.56 -21.65
C GLN A 418 -19.53 12.13 -22.13
N SER A 419 -20.79 11.74 -22.00
CA SER A 419 -21.25 10.42 -22.43
C SER A 419 -21.71 10.39 -23.87
N LEU A 420 -22.42 11.42 -24.30
CA LEU A 420 -22.97 11.55 -25.64
C LEU A 420 -21.94 12.06 -26.66
N LEU A 421 -21.04 12.96 -26.24
CA LEU A 421 -20.07 13.66 -27.07
C LEU A 421 -18.61 13.38 -26.65
N PRO A 422 -18.16 12.12 -26.61
CA PRO A 422 -16.86 11.76 -26.12
C PRO A 422 -15.68 12.28 -26.99
N GLU A 423 -15.93 12.67 -28.21
CA GLU A 423 -14.96 13.23 -29.14
C GLU A 423 -14.57 14.67 -28.80
N LEU A 424 -15.39 15.40 -28.07
CA LEU A 424 -15.07 16.76 -27.63
C LEU A 424 -13.96 16.77 -26.61
N LYS A 425 -12.96 17.63 -26.78
CA LYS A 425 -11.84 17.78 -25.84
C LYS A 425 -12.25 18.48 -24.54
N LYS A 426 -13.23 19.39 -24.61
CA LYS A 426 -13.77 20.15 -23.48
C LYS A 426 -15.30 20.09 -23.56
N HIS A 427 -15.92 20.04 -22.41
CA HIS A 427 -17.38 20.02 -22.28
C HIS A 427 -17.85 21.20 -21.40
N THR A 428 -17.21 22.37 -21.54
CA THR A 428 -17.68 23.61 -20.94
C THR A 428 -18.92 24.13 -21.71
N LEU A 429 -19.75 24.97 -21.07
CA LEU A 429 -20.93 25.57 -21.72
C LEU A 429 -20.61 26.18 -23.09
N ASP A 430 -19.49 26.94 -23.16
CA ASP A 430 -18.98 27.51 -24.43
C ASP A 430 -18.70 26.47 -25.50
N SER A 431 -18.01 25.41 -25.10
CA SER A 431 -17.64 24.35 -26.06
C SER A 431 -18.88 23.64 -26.60
N LEU A 432 -19.87 23.42 -25.72
CA LEU A 432 -21.13 22.79 -26.08
C LEU A 432 -22.00 23.74 -26.93
N ALA A 433 -22.12 25.00 -26.53
CA ALA A 433 -22.83 26.03 -27.30
C ALA A 433 -22.24 26.20 -28.72
N GLY A 434 -20.90 26.25 -28.81
CA GLY A 434 -20.20 26.31 -30.11
C GLY A 434 -20.41 25.05 -30.95
N TYR A 435 -20.41 23.85 -30.35
CA TYR A 435 -20.68 22.59 -31.05
C TYR A 435 -22.10 22.53 -31.60
N LEU A 436 -23.09 23.02 -30.85
CA LEU A 436 -24.49 23.05 -31.23
C LEU A 436 -24.85 24.27 -32.12
N GLY A 437 -23.90 25.18 -32.40
CA GLY A 437 -24.12 26.37 -33.20
C GLY A 437 -25.07 27.40 -32.57
N LEU A 438 -25.13 27.45 -31.24
CA LEU A 438 -25.94 28.39 -30.47
C LEU A 438 -25.39 29.82 -30.60
N PRO A 439 -26.23 30.88 -30.54
CA PRO A 439 -25.78 32.25 -30.51
C PRO A 439 -24.80 32.55 -29.39
N ALA A 440 -23.90 33.49 -29.58
CA ALA A 440 -23.03 33.98 -28.54
C ALA A 440 -23.85 34.62 -27.39
N PHE A 441 -23.49 34.32 -26.14
CA PHE A 441 -24.15 34.80 -24.93
C PHE A 441 -23.14 35.42 -23.95
N ASN A 442 -23.62 36.13 -22.96
CA ASN A 442 -22.76 36.74 -21.94
C ASN A 442 -22.45 35.70 -20.87
N HIS A 443 -21.22 35.24 -20.89
CA HIS A 443 -20.73 34.31 -19.89
C HIS A 443 -20.62 34.95 -18.49
N HIS A 444 -20.73 34.11 -17.44
CA HIS A 444 -20.64 34.51 -16.07
C HIS A 444 -21.75 35.45 -15.61
N ARG A 445 -22.94 35.25 -16.15
CA ARG A 445 -24.22 35.75 -15.64
C ARG A 445 -25.16 34.57 -15.52
N ALA A 446 -25.53 34.23 -14.31
CA ALA A 446 -26.25 33.01 -13.98
C ALA A 446 -27.54 32.83 -14.81
N SER A 447 -28.24 33.94 -15.14
CA SER A 447 -29.46 33.84 -15.94
C SER A 447 -29.21 33.52 -17.42
N ASP A 448 -28.12 34.06 -18.00
CA ASP A 448 -27.76 33.81 -19.41
C ASP A 448 -27.18 32.41 -19.58
N ASP A 449 -26.38 31.96 -18.60
CA ASP A 449 -25.83 30.60 -18.55
C ASP A 449 -26.95 29.56 -18.38
N ALA A 450 -27.95 29.81 -17.52
CA ALA A 450 -29.12 28.94 -17.38
C ALA A 450 -29.95 28.84 -18.70
N VAL A 451 -30.13 29.91 -19.44
CA VAL A 451 -30.84 29.88 -20.74
C VAL A 451 -30.05 29.07 -21.76
N THR A 452 -28.75 29.30 -21.87
CA THR A 452 -27.88 28.57 -22.80
C THR A 452 -27.89 27.08 -22.47
N LEU A 453 -27.81 26.75 -21.19
CA LEU A 453 -27.91 25.38 -20.70
C LEU A 453 -29.27 24.75 -21.03
N GLY A 454 -30.34 25.54 -21.01
CA GLY A 454 -31.67 25.10 -21.42
C GLY A 454 -31.73 24.63 -22.89
N TYR A 455 -31.05 25.32 -23.80
CA TYR A 455 -30.95 24.88 -25.22
C TYR A 455 -30.11 23.60 -25.34
N ILE A 456 -28.97 23.51 -24.59
CA ILE A 456 -28.13 22.31 -24.55
C ILE A 456 -28.94 21.11 -24.01
N LEU A 457 -29.69 21.30 -22.93
CA LEU A 457 -30.57 20.27 -22.36
C LEU A 457 -31.60 19.78 -23.40
N SER A 458 -32.18 20.69 -24.15
CA SER A 458 -33.19 20.35 -25.16
C SER A 458 -32.63 19.46 -26.27
N ASP A 459 -31.41 19.71 -26.71
CA ASP A 459 -30.70 18.84 -27.65
C ASP A 459 -30.39 17.46 -27.01
N PHE A 460 -29.88 17.43 -25.79
CA PHE A 460 -29.62 16.18 -25.09
C PHE A 460 -30.89 15.34 -24.86
N ILE A 461 -32.01 15.97 -24.51
CA ILE A 461 -33.30 15.29 -24.39
C ILE A 461 -33.70 14.67 -25.74
N SER A 462 -33.52 15.37 -26.84
CA SER A 462 -33.79 14.82 -28.19
C SER A 462 -32.94 13.58 -28.46
N GLN A 463 -31.62 13.68 -28.25
CA GLN A 463 -30.72 12.55 -28.45
C GLN A 463 -31.05 11.35 -27.54
N LEU A 464 -31.42 11.59 -26.27
CA LEU A 464 -31.82 10.55 -25.34
C LEU A 464 -33.12 9.86 -25.77
N LYS A 465 -34.11 10.63 -26.27
CA LYS A 465 -35.34 10.08 -26.83
C LYS A 465 -35.08 9.23 -28.07
N ASP A 466 -34.17 9.61 -28.94
CA ASP A 466 -33.77 8.82 -30.11
C ASP A 466 -33.13 7.48 -29.69
N MET A 467 -32.55 7.40 -28.49
CA MET A 467 -32.02 6.19 -27.89
C MET A 467 -33.09 5.37 -27.13
N GLY A 468 -34.35 5.77 -27.17
CA GLY A 468 -35.48 5.07 -26.53
C GLY A 468 -35.67 5.42 -25.05
N ILE A 469 -35.05 6.49 -24.54
CA ILE A 469 -35.20 6.96 -23.16
C ILE A 469 -36.42 7.89 -23.09
N THR A 470 -37.33 7.65 -22.18
CA THR A 470 -38.54 8.46 -21.99
C THR A 470 -38.65 9.09 -20.61
N ARG A 471 -37.85 8.60 -19.63
CA ARG A 471 -37.85 9.04 -18.23
C ARG A 471 -36.44 9.26 -17.71
N ILE A 472 -36.29 10.22 -16.81
CA ILE A 472 -34.99 10.56 -16.23
C ILE A 472 -34.34 9.38 -15.49
N GLY A 473 -35.11 8.50 -14.84
CA GLY A 473 -34.59 7.31 -14.15
C GLY A 473 -33.87 6.31 -15.08
N GLN A 474 -34.11 6.35 -16.39
CA GLN A 474 -33.45 5.47 -17.37
C GLN A 474 -32.10 6.01 -17.85
N ILE A 475 -31.82 7.31 -17.64
CA ILE A 475 -30.64 7.99 -18.18
C ILE A 475 -29.35 7.35 -17.67
N ASN A 476 -29.21 7.17 -16.35
CA ASN A 476 -28.00 6.65 -15.74
C ASN A 476 -27.59 5.28 -16.29
N SER A 477 -28.53 4.36 -16.43
CA SER A 477 -28.28 3.01 -16.98
C SER A 477 -27.80 3.08 -18.44
N LYS A 478 -28.42 3.94 -19.25
CA LYS A 478 -28.03 4.13 -20.67
C LYS A 478 -26.66 4.76 -20.82
N LEU A 479 -26.36 5.80 -20.03
CA LEU A 479 -25.06 6.45 -20.06
C LEU A 479 -23.94 5.52 -19.59
N LEU A 480 -24.22 4.66 -18.59
CA LEU A 480 -23.28 3.63 -18.15
C LEU A 480 -22.97 2.65 -19.29
N GLU A 481 -23.98 2.19 -20.02
CA GLU A 481 -23.80 1.34 -21.21
C GLU A 481 -22.89 2.00 -22.25
N LEU A 482 -23.14 3.25 -22.60
CA LEU A 482 -22.38 4.02 -23.58
C LEU A 482 -20.91 4.24 -23.17
N ARG A 483 -20.61 4.32 -21.87
CA ARG A 483 -19.26 4.58 -21.34
C ARG A 483 -18.42 3.32 -21.15
N ARG A 484 -19.02 2.13 -21.16
CA ARG A 484 -18.31 0.87 -20.98
C ARG A 484 -17.12 0.76 -21.93
N GLY A 485 -15.92 0.60 -21.35
CA GLY A 485 -14.67 0.37 -22.11
C GLY A 485 -14.03 1.58 -22.80
N ARG A 486 -14.67 2.77 -22.80
CA ARG A 486 -14.17 3.93 -23.56
C ARG A 486 -12.97 4.66 -22.93
N ASN A 487 -12.71 4.52 -21.63
CA ASN A 487 -11.83 5.45 -20.89
C ASN A 487 -10.51 4.89 -20.36
N ILE A 488 -10.15 3.63 -20.61
CA ILE A 488 -8.92 3.04 -20.07
C ILE A 488 -7.64 3.78 -20.51
N GLY A 489 -7.71 4.55 -21.60
CA GLY A 489 -6.57 5.19 -22.24
C GLY A 489 -6.21 6.61 -21.84
N ARG A 490 -7.07 7.34 -21.17
CA ARG A 490 -6.94 8.80 -20.96
C ARG A 490 -6.74 9.24 -19.52
N ARG A 491 -6.98 8.36 -18.53
CA ARG A 491 -6.85 8.69 -17.11
C ARG A 491 -5.52 8.20 -16.54
N ALA A 492 -4.89 9.00 -15.68
CA ALA A 492 -3.77 8.56 -14.90
C ALA A 492 -4.24 7.47 -13.91
N PRO A 493 -3.49 6.37 -13.76
CA PRO A 493 -3.84 5.34 -12.79
C PRO A 493 -3.76 5.89 -11.36
N ARG A 494 -4.65 5.40 -10.51
CA ARG A 494 -4.67 5.64 -9.06
C ARG A 494 -4.15 4.42 -8.33
N HIS A 495 -3.74 4.58 -7.09
CA HIS A 495 -3.33 3.47 -6.25
C HIS A 495 -4.54 2.86 -5.52
N ILE A 496 -4.49 1.55 -5.31
CA ILE A 496 -5.49 0.77 -4.59
C ILE A 496 -4.82 -0.40 -3.87
N ILE A 497 -5.20 -0.66 -2.63
CA ILE A 497 -4.70 -1.83 -1.90
C ILE A 497 -5.66 -3.00 -2.07
N LEU A 498 -5.10 -4.15 -2.45
CA LEU A 498 -5.82 -5.41 -2.58
C LEU A 498 -5.20 -6.43 -1.63
N LEU A 499 -5.84 -6.67 -0.48
CA LEU A 499 -5.41 -7.69 0.48
C LEU A 499 -6.16 -9.00 0.25
N VAL A 500 -5.46 -10.11 0.41
CA VAL A 500 -6.04 -11.45 0.30
C VAL A 500 -6.75 -11.83 1.59
N LYS A 501 -8.06 -12.03 1.53
CA LYS A 501 -8.85 -12.50 2.65
C LYS A 501 -8.74 -14.01 2.87
N ASN A 502 -8.75 -14.80 1.79
CA ASN A 502 -8.76 -16.26 1.82
C ASN A 502 -8.16 -16.86 0.53
N LYS A 503 -8.14 -18.20 0.42
CA LYS A 503 -7.61 -18.90 -0.78
C LYS A 503 -8.30 -18.51 -2.10
N LYS A 504 -9.59 -18.18 -2.08
CA LYS A 504 -10.30 -17.71 -3.27
C LYS A 504 -9.77 -16.34 -3.71
N GLY A 505 -9.58 -15.44 -2.75
CA GLY A 505 -8.99 -14.11 -3.00
C GLY A 505 -7.56 -14.22 -3.53
N LEU A 506 -6.75 -15.14 -3.02
CA LEU A 506 -5.40 -15.37 -3.54
C LEU A 506 -5.43 -15.73 -5.04
N LYS A 507 -6.31 -16.66 -5.43
CA LYS A 507 -6.47 -17.03 -6.83
C LYS A 507 -6.95 -15.86 -7.68
N ASN A 508 -7.88 -15.06 -7.17
CA ASN A 508 -8.39 -13.88 -7.85
C ASN A 508 -7.32 -12.79 -7.97
N LEU A 509 -6.50 -12.58 -6.93
CA LEU A 509 -5.37 -11.65 -6.98
C LEU A 509 -4.36 -12.04 -8.06
N TYR A 510 -3.99 -13.32 -8.16
CA TYR A 510 -3.07 -13.81 -9.21
C TYR A 510 -3.64 -13.61 -10.62
N LYS A 511 -4.96 -13.78 -10.80
CA LYS A 511 -5.63 -13.47 -12.07
C LYS A 511 -5.56 -11.97 -12.39
N LEU A 512 -5.86 -11.10 -11.42
CA LEU A 512 -5.78 -9.64 -11.59
C LEU A 512 -4.36 -9.20 -11.98
N ILE A 513 -3.33 -9.74 -11.32
CA ILE A 513 -1.94 -9.49 -11.69
C ILE A 513 -1.67 -9.96 -13.12
N SER A 514 -2.13 -11.15 -13.50
CA SER A 514 -1.95 -11.67 -14.86
C SER A 514 -2.62 -10.77 -15.89
N TYR A 515 -3.89 -10.40 -15.70
CA TYR A 515 -4.60 -9.48 -16.61
C TYR A 515 -3.92 -8.13 -16.72
N SER A 516 -3.48 -7.56 -15.59
CA SER A 516 -2.84 -6.25 -15.60
C SER A 516 -1.53 -6.24 -16.40
N HIS A 517 -0.78 -7.34 -16.39
CA HIS A 517 0.50 -7.47 -17.10
C HIS A 517 0.34 -7.92 -18.54
N LEU A 518 -0.60 -8.82 -18.86
CA LEU A 518 -0.74 -9.42 -20.18
C LEU A 518 -1.66 -8.61 -21.09
N GLU A 519 -2.74 -8.02 -20.55
CA GLU A 519 -3.78 -7.39 -21.35
C GLU A 519 -3.83 -5.87 -21.19
N HIS A 520 -3.48 -5.38 -19.99
CA HIS A 520 -3.64 -3.96 -19.65
C HIS A 520 -2.34 -3.25 -19.29
N PHE A 521 -1.18 -3.86 -19.59
CA PHE A 521 0.11 -3.22 -19.36
C PHE A 521 0.35 -2.09 -20.37
N ARG A 522 0.70 -0.90 -19.85
CA ARG A 522 1.15 0.24 -20.64
C ARG A 522 2.48 0.73 -20.09
N LYS A 523 2.49 1.80 -19.29
CA LYS A 523 3.64 2.18 -18.46
C LYS A 523 3.64 1.39 -17.15
N TYR A 524 2.46 1.02 -16.66
CA TYR A 524 2.21 0.27 -15.44
C TYR A 524 1.21 -0.87 -15.71
N PRO A 525 1.19 -1.92 -14.86
CA PRO A 525 0.19 -2.98 -14.94
C PRO A 525 -1.16 -2.48 -14.41
N ILE A 526 -2.03 -2.07 -15.31
CA ILE A 526 -3.32 -1.42 -14.98
C ILE A 526 -4.37 -2.47 -14.58
N ILE A 527 -5.07 -2.20 -13.50
CA ILE A 527 -6.24 -2.96 -13.05
C ILE A 527 -7.49 -2.11 -13.29
N PRO A 528 -8.29 -2.40 -14.33
CA PRO A 528 -9.58 -1.76 -14.53
C PRO A 528 -10.57 -2.13 -13.43
N LYS A 529 -11.41 -1.18 -12.99
CA LYS A 529 -12.46 -1.43 -11.99
C LYS A 529 -13.42 -2.54 -12.42
N SER A 530 -13.77 -2.59 -13.71
CA SER A 530 -14.62 -3.62 -14.29
C SER A 530 -14.06 -5.03 -14.05
N VAL A 531 -12.77 -5.25 -14.32
CA VAL A 531 -12.07 -6.52 -14.10
C VAL A 531 -11.93 -6.83 -12.60
N LEU A 532 -11.68 -5.79 -11.79
CA LEU A 532 -11.60 -5.94 -10.33
C LEU A 532 -12.94 -6.39 -9.73
N ILE A 533 -14.06 -5.86 -10.19
CA ILE A 533 -15.40 -6.26 -9.73
C ILE A 533 -15.64 -7.75 -10.00
N GLU A 534 -15.27 -8.26 -11.18
CA GLU A 534 -15.43 -9.68 -11.55
C GLU A 534 -14.58 -10.62 -10.67
N HIS A 535 -13.48 -10.13 -10.12
CA HIS A 535 -12.53 -10.90 -9.32
C HIS A 535 -12.46 -10.46 -7.84
N ARG A 536 -13.46 -9.71 -7.36
CA ARG A 536 -13.47 -9.14 -6.01
C ARG A 536 -13.59 -10.18 -4.89
N GLU A 537 -14.23 -11.31 -5.16
CA GLU A 537 -14.52 -12.32 -4.13
C GLU A 537 -13.25 -12.80 -3.42
N GLY A 538 -13.26 -12.73 -2.08
CA GLY A 538 -12.13 -13.11 -1.24
C GLY A 538 -10.99 -12.10 -1.16
N LEU A 539 -11.18 -10.88 -1.68
CA LEU A 539 -10.30 -9.74 -1.50
C LEU A 539 -10.88 -8.74 -0.51
N ILE A 540 -10.01 -8.00 0.17
CA ILE A 540 -10.32 -6.82 0.95
C ILE A 540 -9.68 -5.63 0.22
N ILE A 541 -10.48 -4.61 -0.07
CA ILE A 541 -10.07 -3.47 -0.91
C ILE A 541 -9.90 -2.24 -0.02
N GLY A 542 -8.67 -1.69 0.01
CA GLY A 542 -8.32 -0.45 0.70
C GLY A 542 -8.10 0.72 -0.24
N SER A 543 -8.31 1.93 0.24
CA SER A 543 -8.23 3.15 -0.58
C SER A 543 -6.82 3.57 -0.95
N ALA A 544 -5.77 3.01 -0.33
CA ALA A 544 -4.36 3.35 -0.55
C ALA A 544 -3.94 4.79 -0.19
N CYS A 545 -2.78 5.23 -0.71
CA CYS A 545 -2.05 6.43 -0.37
C CYS A 545 -2.66 7.75 -0.94
N GLU A 546 -1.87 8.84 -0.97
CA GLU A 546 -2.27 10.15 -1.50
C GLU A 546 -2.59 10.11 -3.01
N ASN A 547 -2.08 9.13 -3.74
CA ASN A 547 -2.41 8.94 -5.16
C ASN A 547 -3.68 8.09 -5.38
N SER A 548 -4.44 7.82 -4.33
CA SER A 548 -5.70 7.08 -4.42
C SER A 548 -6.85 7.89 -5.01
N GLU A 549 -7.91 7.21 -5.42
CA GLU A 549 -9.13 7.84 -5.91
C GLU A 549 -9.81 8.69 -4.80
N ILE A 550 -9.82 8.18 -3.56
CA ILE A 550 -10.45 8.86 -2.42
C ILE A 550 -9.66 10.10 -2.01
N TYR A 551 -8.34 9.96 -1.79
CA TYR A 551 -7.54 11.09 -1.34
C TYR A 551 -7.55 12.23 -2.38
N ARG A 552 -7.42 11.91 -3.67
CA ARG A 552 -7.52 12.90 -4.76
C ARG A 552 -8.89 13.54 -4.84
N ALA A 553 -9.98 12.78 -4.64
CA ALA A 553 -11.32 13.35 -4.61
C ALA A 553 -11.52 14.32 -3.44
N VAL A 554 -10.92 14.04 -2.28
CA VAL A 554 -10.90 14.96 -1.12
C VAL A 554 -10.10 16.23 -1.44
N MET A 555 -8.91 16.09 -2.06
CA MET A 555 -8.09 17.23 -2.49
C MET A 555 -8.81 18.10 -3.53
N ASP A 556 -9.53 17.49 -4.46
CA ASP A 556 -10.29 18.17 -5.52
C ASP A 556 -11.59 18.82 -4.98
N GLY A 557 -11.85 18.76 -3.65
CA GLY A 557 -13.03 19.37 -3.04
C GLY A 557 -14.36 18.72 -3.45
N LYS A 558 -14.35 17.42 -3.80
CA LYS A 558 -15.57 16.71 -4.20
C LYS A 558 -16.61 16.69 -3.09
N SER A 559 -17.91 16.71 -3.48
CA SER A 559 -19.02 16.67 -2.53
C SER A 559 -19.02 15.40 -1.67
N ASP A 560 -19.59 15.47 -0.49
CA ASP A 560 -19.70 14.32 0.41
C ASP A 560 -20.50 13.19 -0.22
N ARG A 561 -21.49 13.52 -1.03
CA ARG A 561 -22.24 12.55 -1.83
C ARG A 561 -21.32 11.80 -2.81
N GLU A 562 -20.47 12.52 -3.54
CA GLU A 562 -19.54 11.87 -4.48
C GLU A 562 -18.47 11.09 -3.71
N LEU A 563 -17.96 11.59 -2.59
CA LEU A 563 -17.03 10.87 -1.73
C LEU A 563 -17.66 9.58 -1.19
N LYS A 564 -18.91 9.62 -0.70
CA LYS A 564 -19.65 8.43 -0.25
C LYS A 564 -19.85 7.42 -1.36
N ARG A 565 -20.19 7.88 -2.57
CA ARG A 565 -20.32 7.02 -3.76
C ARG A 565 -19.01 6.32 -4.09
N LEU A 566 -17.89 7.05 -4.14
CA LEU A 566 -16.56 6.48 -4.39
C LEU A 566 -16.15 5.53 -3.25
N ALA A 567 -16.28 5.97 -2.01
CA ALA A 567 -15.92 5.19 -0.84
C ALA A 567 -16.76 3.90 -0.69
N GLY A 568 -17.97 3.86 -1.25
CA GLY A 568 -18.83 2.67 -1.29
C GLY A 568 -18.14 1.44 -1.88
N PHE A 569 -17.18 1.64 -2.80
CA PHE A 569 -16.42 0.57 -3.44
C PHE A 569 -15.39 -0.10 -2.54
N TYR A 570 -14.80 0.62 -1.60
CA TYR A 570 -13.72 0.15 -0.73
C TYR A 570 -14.27 -0.55 0.53
N ASP A 571 -13.54 -1.51 1.06
CA ASP A 571 -13.87 -2.19 2.31
C ASP A 571 -13.35 -1.42 3.53
N TYR A 572 -12.23 -0.71 3.38
CA TYR A 572 -11.68 0.22 4.36
C TYR A 572 -11.04 1.44 3.69
N LEU A 573 -10.90 2.52 4.44
CA LEU A 573 -10.21 3.73 3.99
C LEU A 573 -8.85 3.83 4.67
N GLU A 574 -7.91 4.51 4.02
CA GLU A 574 -6.54 4.66 4.48
C GLU A 574 -6.16 6.12 4.66
N ILE A 575 -5.47 6.41 5.74
CA ILE A 575 -4.80 7.69 6.00
C ILE A 575 -3.34 7.43 6.34
N GLN A 576 -2.48 8.39 6.00
CA GLN A 576 -1.05 8.30 6.20
C GLN A 576 -0.50 9.44 7.06
N PRO A 577 0.70 9.27 7.67
CA PRO A 577 1.38 10.36 8.37
C PRO A 577 1.51 11.61 7.50
N LEU A 578 1.37 12.77 8.09
CA LEU A 578 1.45 14.04 7.35
C LEU A 578 2.80 14.21 6.64
N CYS A 579 3.86 13.68 7.23
CA CYS A 579 5.20 13.72 6.67
C CYS A 579 5.34 12.92 5.35
N ASN A 580 4.52 11.88 5.13
CA ASN A 580 4.49 11.16 3.85
C ASN A 580 4.01 12.07 2.72
N ASN A 581 3.09 13.00 3.03
CA ASN A 581 2.45 13.91 2.08
C ASN A 581 3.01 15.34 2.13
N ALA A 582 4.12 15.56 2.85
CA ALA A 582 4.76 16.87 3.01
C ALA A 582 5.11 17.53 1.67
N PHE A 583 5.51 16.71 0.70
CA PHE A 583 5.85 17.17 -0.65
C PHE A 583 4.72 17.94 -1.34
N LEU A 584 3.45 17.65 -1.04
CA LEU A 584 2.31 18.38 -1.59
C LEU A 584 2.26 19.84 -1.12
N VAL A 585 2.75 20.09 0.12
CA VAL A 585 2.88 21.44 0.67
C VAL A 585 4.09 22.14 0.08
N ASP A 586 5.22 21.43 -0.02
CA ASP A 586 6.47 21.98 -0.57
C ASP A 586 6.33 22.38 -2.05
N GLU A 587 5.52 21.66 -2.81
CA GLU A 587 5.19 21.95 -4.22
C GLU A 587 4.11 23.02 -4.40
N GLY A 588 3.48 23.44 -3.30
CA GLY A 588 2.37 24.42 -3.35
C GLY A 588 1.05 23.83 -3.86
N THR A 589 0.97 22.49 -4.03
CA THR A 589 -0.29 21.81 -4.41
C THR A 589 -1.31 21.87 -3.26
N VAL A 590 -0.83 21.83 -2.02
CA VAL A 590 -1.63 22.00 -0.80
C VAL A 590 -1.09 23.20 -0.03
N SER A 591 -1.97 24.06 0.47
CA SER A 591 -1.59 25.35 1.09
C SER A 591 -0.83 25.23 2.40
N SER A 592 -1.03 24.15 3.17
CA SER A 592 -0.41 24.00 4.50
C SER A 592 -0.51 22.59 5.06
N TYR A 593 0.29 22.29 6.09
CA TYR A 593 0.16 21.06 6.89
C TYR A 593 -1.20 20.94 7.60
N GLU A 594 -1.83 22.06 7.96
CA GLU A 594 -3.17 22.02 8.56
C GLU A 594 -4.21 21.52 7.55
N LYS A 595 -4.06 21.88 6.26
CA LYS A 595 -4.92 21.35 5.21
C LYS A 595 -4.73 19.84 5.00
N LEU A 596 -3.53 19.30 5.15
CA LEU A 596 -3.30 17.85 5.15
C LEU A 596 -4.02 17.16 6.32
N LYS A 597 -4.01 17.75 7.52
CA LYS A 597 -4.79 17.23 8.67
C LYS A 597 -6.29 17.26 8.39
N GLU A 598 -6.77 18.30 7.75
CA GLU A 598 -8.17 18.42 7.36
C GLU A 598 -8.59 17.33 6.39
N TYR A 599 -7.76 17.01 5.40
CA TYR A 599 -8.02 15.88 4.48
C TYR A 599 -8.11 14.54 5.22
N ASN A 600 -7.18 14.26 6.12
CA ASN A 600 -7.23 13.05 6.93
C ASN A 600 -8.48 13.03 7.83
N ARG A 601 -8.84 14.14 8.49
CA ARG A 601 -10.08 14.26 9.29
C ARG A 601 -11.33 14.02 8.44
N ARG A 602 -11.35 14.52 7.21
CA ARG A 602 -12.47 14.32 6.28
C ARG A 602 -12.61 12.85 5.87
N ILE A 603 -11.49 12.15 5.62
CA ILE A 603 -11.51 10.70 5.33
C ILE A 603 -11.97 9.91 6.57
N VAL A 604 -11.54 10.28 7.77
CA VAL A 604 -12.00 9.65 9.02
C VAL A 604 -13.52 9.81 9.19
N ARG A 605 -14.03 11.03 9.03
CA ARG A 605 -15.47 11.34 9.10
C ARG A 605 -16.26 10.53 8.04
N LEU A 606 -15.75 10.47 6.82
CA LEU A 606 -16.36 9.68 5.74
C LEU A 606 -16.46 8.19 6.11
N GLY A 607 -15.41 7.63 6.74
CA GLY A 607 -15.43 6.26 7.24
C GLY A 607 -16.49 6.05 8.32
N GLU A 608 -16.57 6.96 9.29
CA GLU A 608 -17.56 6.94 10.37
C GLU A 608 -19.00 6.97 9.82
N GLU A 609 -19.31 7.91 8.92
CA GLU A 609 -20.61 8.07 8.31
C GLU A 609 -21.05 6.85 7.47
N MET A 610 -20.07 6.12 6.91
CA MET A 610 -20.33 4.93 6.10
C MET A 610 -20.17 3.62 6.87
N GLY A 611 -19.84 3.65 8.16
CA GLY A 611 -19.56 2.46 8.96
C GLY A 611 -18.39 1.64 8.44
N LYS A 612 -17.36 2.30 7.85
CA LYS A 612 -16.15 1.65 7.30
C LYS A 612 -14.95 1.94 8.18
N PRO A 613 -14.12 0.92 8.47
CA PRO A 613 -12.88 1.15 9.22
C PRO A 613 -11.94 2.08 8.45
N VAL A 614 -11.32 3.02 9.17
CA VAL A 614 -10.23 3.83 8.66
C VAL A 614 -8.94 3.35 9.31
N VAL A 615 -7.91 3.06 8.54
CA VAL A 615 -6.61 2.57 9.02
C VAL A 615 -5.51 3.59 8.77
N ALA A 616 -4.58 3.69 9.72
CA ALA A 616 -3.36 4.47 9.56
C ALA A 616 -2.20 3.55 9.16
N THR A 617 -1.63 3.77 7.98
CA THR A 617 -0.52 2.97 7.43
C THR A 617 0.73 3.82 7.26
N GLY A 618 1.88 3.15 7.19
CA GLY A 618 3.18 3.82 7.03
C GLY A 618 3.57 4.07 5.58
N ASP A 619 3.01 3.33 4.63
CA ASP A 619 3.48 3.30 3.23
C ASP A 619 5.00 3.03 3.18
N VAL A 620 5.36 1.91 3.81
CA VAL A 620 6.75 1.62 4.18
C VAL A 620 7.58 1.24 2.96
N HIS A 621 8.64 2.00 2.70
CA HIS A 621 9.59 1.74 1.61
C HIS A 621 10.99 1.34 2.10
N PHE A 622 11.25 1.51 3.39
CA PHE A 622 12.48 1.07 4.06
C PHE A 622 12.25 0.85 5.56
N LEU A 623 13.14 0.10 6.21
CA LEU A 623 12.92 -0.32 7.61
C LEU A 623 13.38 0.71 8.63
N GLU A 624 14.57 1.28 8.44
CA GLU A 624 15.20 2.20 9.39
C GLU A 624 15.30 3.60 8.79
N PRO A 625 15.17 4.67 9.60
CA PRO A 625 15.22 6.05 9.09
C PRO A 625 16.43 6.35 8.22
N GLU A 626 17.59 5.81 8.57
CA GLU A 626 18.85 5.98 7.84
C GLU A 626 18.88 5.32 6.45
N HIS A 627 17.94 4.41 6.14
CA HIS A 627 17.86 3.80 4.82
C HIS A 627 17.24 4.72 3.75
N GLU A 628 16.74 5.86 4.16
CA GLU A 628 16.17 6.88 3.27
C GLU A 628 17.11 7.27 2.14
N ILE A 629 18.40 7.45 2.46
CA ILE A 629 19.43 7.80 1.48
C ILE A 629 19.56 6.76 0.36
N PHE A 630 19.40 5.47 0.67
CA PHE A 630 19.49 4.41 -0.34
C PHE A 630 18.31 4.48 -1.31
N ARG A 631 17.11 4.81 -0.80
CA ARG A 631 15.95 5.04 -1.65
C ARG A 631 16.15 6.25 -2.57
N ARG A 632 16.68 7.35 -2.07
CA ARG A 632 17.01 8.54 -2.88
C ARG A 632 17.99 8.22 -4.00
N ILE A 633 19.06 7.48 -3.71
CA ILE A 633 20.01 7.02 -4.73
C ILE A 633 19.32 6.17 -5.79
N LEU A 634 18.42 5.27 -5.38
CA LEU A 634 17.64 4.41 -6.28
C LEU A 634 16.75 5.23 -7.23
N LEU A 635 16.15 6.32 -6.72
CA LEU A 635 15.22 7.18 -7.46
C LEU A 635 15.89 8.29 -8.27
N ALA A 636 17.15 8.64 -7.99
CA ALA A 636 17.84 9.79 -8.54
C ALA A 636 17.82 9.90 -10.09
N ASN A 637 17.74 8.77 -10.79
CA ASN A 637 17.66 8.74 -12.26
C ASN A 637 16.21 8.70 -12.80
N LYS A 638 15.20 8.61 -11.91
CA LYS A 638 13.79 8.47 -12.32
C LYS A 638 13.00 9.75 -12.14
N PHE A 639 13.28 10.49 -11.08
CA PHE A 639 12.50 11.65 -10.67
C PHE A 639 13.42 12.85 -10.44
N SER A 640 13.02 14.01 -10.94
CA SER A 640 13.74 15.27 -10.76
C SER A 640 13.77 15.77 -9.30
N ASP A 641 12.89 15.22 -8.46
CA ASP A 641 12.69 15.54 -7.05
C ASP A 641 13.15 14.42 -6.10
N ALA A 642 13.96 13.47 -6.61
CA ALA A 642 14.50 12.36 -5.84
C ALA A 642 15.35 12.79 -4.62
N ASP A 643 15.80 14.05 -4.59
CA ASP A 643 16.57 14.60 -3.48
C ASP A 643 15.75 14.97 -2.25
N ARG A 644 14.42 14.86 -2.31
CA ARG A 644 13.55 15.14 -1.16
C ARG A 644 13.50 13.96 -0.20
N PRO A 645 13.87 14.14 1.07
CA PRO A 645 13.75 13.09 2.07
C PRO A 645 12.28 12.85 2.41
N LEU A 646 11.78 11.63 2.21
CA LEU A 646 10.46 11.20 2.66
C LEU A 646 10.64 10.12 3.74
N PRO A 647 10.07 10.30 4.95
CA PRO A 647 10.30 9.39 6.08
C PRO A 647 9.39 8.15 6.02
N LEU A 648 9.47 7.41 4.91
CA LEU A 648 8.68 6.20 4.63
C LEU A 648 9.27 4.94 5.30
N TYR A 649 9.76 5.09 6.53
CA TYR A 649 10.32 3.97 7.28
C TYR A 649 9.24 3.23 8.10
N LEU A 650 9.54 1.98 8.47
CA LEU A 650 8.66 1.22 9.35
C LEU A 650 8.61 1.88 10.74
N LYS A 651 7.49 2.52 11.05
CA LYS A 651 7.26 3.21 12.32
C LYS A 651 6.75 2.25 13.39
N THR A 652 7.21 2.44 14.63
CA THR A 652 6.69 1.75 15.82
C THR A 652 5.25 2.19 16.12
N THR A 653 4.59 1.48 17.03
CA THR A 653 3.23 1.85 17.46
C THR A 653 3.20 3.24 18.09
N ASP A 654 4.19 3.56 18.96
CA ASP A 654 4.28 4.89 19.59
C ASP A 654 4.51 6.01 18.56
N GLU A 655 5.41 5.80 17.59
CA GLU A 655 5.68 6.76 16.52
C GLU A 655 4.42 7.02 15.69
N MET A 656 3.67 5.98 15.33
CA MET A 656 2.42 6.15 14.58
C MET A 656 1.34 6.86 15.42
N LEU A 657 1.19 6.54 16.69
CA LEU A 657 0.24 7.22 17.55
C LEU A 657 0.57 8.72 17.70
N GLU A 658 1.86 9.06 17.75
CA GLU A 658 2.31 10.46 17.77
C GLU A 658 1.99 11.21 16.47
N GLU A 659 2.16 10.56 15.31
CA GLU A 659 1.81 11.13 14.00
C GLU A 659 0.32 11.52 13.92
N PHE A 660 -0.56 10.72 14.53
CA PHE A 660 -2.01 10.91 14.45
C PHE A 660 -2.62 11.55 15.71
N LYS A 661 -1.83 12.04 16.66
CA LYS A 661 -2.32 12.67 17.90
C LYS A 661 -3.31 13.83 17.67
N TYR A 662 -3.24 14.48 16.50
CA TYR A 662 -4.15 15.59 16.13
C TYR A 662 -5.60 15.14 15.90
N LEU A 663 -5.88 13.84 15.80
CA LEU A 663 -7.22 13.26 15.78
C LEU A 663 -7.81 13.07 17.18
N GLY A 664 -7.01 13.29 18.24
CA GLY A 664 -7.35 12.93 19.61
C GLY A 664 -6.92 11.48 19.94
N ARG A 665 -6.69 11.22 21.23
CA ARG A 665 -6.07 9.96 21.70
C ARG A 665 -6.86 8.71 21.31
N GLU A 666 -8.18 8.75 21.49
CA GLU A 666 -9.07 7.60 21.22
C GLU A 666 -9.11 7.30 19.71
N LYS A 667 -9.32 8.33 18.89
CA LYS A 667 -9.39 8.15 17.43
C LYS A 667 -8.03 7.77 16.84
N ALA A 668 -6.92 8.31 17.34
CA ALA A 668 -5.58 7.89 16.93
C ALA A 668 -5.34 6.40 17.25
N TYR A 669 -5.75 5.93 18.44
CA TYR A 669 -5.65 4.53 18.81
C TYR A 669 -6.54 3.63 17.94
N GLU A 670 -7.76 4.04 17.66
CA GLU A 670 -8.67 3.33 16.76
C GLU A 670 -8.06 3.11 15.38
N VAL A 671 -7.60 4.19 14.72
CA VAL A 671 -7.09 4.08 13.33
C VAL A 671 -5.71 3.41 13.25
N VAL A 672 -4.85 3.60 14.26
CA VAL A 672 -3.48 3.04 14.26
C VAL A 672 -3.46 1.59 14.74
N VAL A 673 -4.24 1.25 15.77
CA VAL A 673 -4.14 -0.06 16.44
C VAL A 673 -5.37 -0.91 16.20
N GLU A 674 -6.56 -0.44 16.56
CA GLU A 674 -7.77 -1.28 16.53
C GLU A 674 -8.13 -1.69 15.10
N ASN A 675 -8.26 -0.71 14.20
CA ASN A 675 -8.69 -0.96 12.83
C ASN A 675 -7.63 -1.71 12.01
N THR A 676 -6.33 -1.47 12.24
CA THR A 676 -5.28 -2.24 11.55
C THR A 676 -5.30 -3.72 11.95
N ASN A 677 -5.56 -3.99 13.22
CA ASN A 677 -5.76 -5.36 13.71
C ASN A 677 -7.08 -5.96 13.20
N LEU A 678 -8.16 -5.18 13.13
CA LEU A 678 -9.44 -5.63 12.57
C LEU A 678 -9.27 -6.14 11.14
N ILE A 679 -8.60 -5.36 10.27
CA ILE A 679 -8.31 -5.79 8.90
C ILE A 679 -7.44 -7.04 8.88
N SER A 680 -6.42 -7.11 9.73
CA SER A 680 -5.59 -8.30 9.86
C SER A 680 -6.41 -9.54 10.27
N ASP A 681 -7.34 -9.38 11.21
CA ASP A 681 -8.17 -10.48 11.71
C ASP A 681 -9.18 -10.99 10.66
N MET A 682 -9.59 -10.14 9.70
CA MET A 682 -10.42 -10.52 8.56
C MET A 682 -9.68 -11.41 7.53
N CYS A 683 -8.35 -11.41 7.52
CA CYS A 683 -7.54 -12.22 6.63
C CYS A 683 -7.25 -13.59 7.25
N GLU A 684 -7.43 -14.66 6.49
CA GLU A 684 -7.03 -16.01 6.90
C GLU A 684 -5.51 -16.20 6.81
N SER A 685 -4.96 -17.10 7.65
CA SER A 685 -3.58 -17.57 7.48
C SER A 685 -3.53 -18.57 6.34
N ILE A 686 -2.94 -18.20 5.22
CA ILE A 686 -2.88 -19.02 4.01
C ILE A 686 -1.44 -19.21 3.53
N SER A 687 -1.21 -20.27 2.74
CA SER A 687 0.03 -20.43 1.98
C SER A 687 -0.13 -19.82 0.58
N PRO A 688 0.83 -18.99 0.11
CA PRO A 688 0.76 -18.38 -1.23
C PRO A 688 1.08 -19.39 -2.35
N LEU A 689 1.68 -20.51 -2.01
CA LEU A 689 1.98 -21.61 -2.92
C LEU A 689 1.27 -22.88 -2.46
N PRO A 690 0.88 -23.77 -3.39
CA PRO A 690 0.40 -25.11 -3.05
C PRO A 690 1.45 -25.86 -2.22
N GLU A 691 1.01 -26.67 -1.26
CA GLU A 691 1.90 -27.56 -0.50
C GLU A 691 2.35 -28.75 -1.33
N ASP A 692 1.49 -29.20 -2.26
CA ASP A 692 1.74 -30.32 -3.13
C ASP A 692 2.37 -29.88 -4.47
N LEU A 693 3.19 -30.75 -5.05
CA LEU A 693 3.70 -30.60 -6.40
C LEU A 693 2.63 -31.03 -7.41
N TYR A 694 2.18 -30.10 -8.24
CA TYR A 694 1.26 -30.39 -9.33
C TYR A 694 2.04 -30.61 -10.61
N ILE A 695 2.10 -31.87 -11.04
CA ILE A 695 2.72 -32.23 -12.33
C ILE A 695 1.72 -31.89 -13.44
N PRO A 696 2.12 -31.11 -14.47
CA PRO A 696 1.28 -30.85 -15.62
C PRO A 696 0.85 -32.17 -16.30
N LYS A 697 -0.45 -32.32 -16.50
CA LYS A 697 -0.96 -33.46 -17.28
C LYS A 697 -0.95 -33.05 -18.76
N LEU A 698 -0.02 -33.61 -19.52
CA LEU A 698 0.02 -33.49 -20.97
C LEU A 698 -0.65 -34.74 -21.56
N GLU A 699 -1.64 -34.53 -22.43
CA GLU A 699 -2.28 -35.62 -23.13
C GLU A 699 -1.24 -36.40 -23.93
N ASN A 700 -1.30 -37.74 -23.89
CA ASN A 700 -0.42 -38.65 -24.57
C ASN A 700 1.08 -38.56 -24.20
N SER A 701 1.49 -37.79 -23.19
CA SER A 701 2.91 -37.60 -22.82
C SER A 701 3.65 -38.91 -22.53
N GLY A 702 2.98 -39.91 -21.93
CA GLY A 702 3.56 -41.22 -21.66
C GLY A 702 3.86 -42.01 -22.94
N GLU A 703 2.98 -41.96 -23.95
CA GLU A 703 3.18 -42.64 -25.23
C GLU A 703 4.22 -41.92 -26.10
N GLU A 704 4.20 -40.58 -26.09
CA GLU A 704 5.23 -39.77 -26.77
C GLU A 704 6.62 -40.01 -26.19
N LEU A 705 6.76 -40.00 -24.86
CA LEU A 705 8.01 -40.30 -24.18
C LEU A 705 8.50 -41.72 -24.53
N LYS A 706 7.60 -42.68 -24.49
CA LYS A 706 7.90 -44.08 -24.86
C LYS A 706 8.38 -44.20 -26.30
N SER A 707 7.67 -43.55 -27.21
CA SER A 707 8.04 -43.53 -28.64
C SER A 707 9.41 -42.86 -28.83
N LEU A 708 9.65 -41.73 -28.18
CA LEU A 708 10.91 -40.98 -28.26
C LEU A 708 12.09 -41.82 -27.73
N VAL A 709 11.95 -42.42 -26.55
CA VAL A 709 13.00 -43.22 -25.91
C VAL A 709 13.37 -44.45 -26.73
N TYR A 710 12.36 -45.22 -27.24
CA TYR A 710 12.63 -46.40 -28.02
C TYR A 710 13.10 -46.07 -29.44
N SER A 711 12.72 -44.96 -30.04
CA SER A 711 13.27 -44.50 -31.32
C SER A 711 14.73 -44.09 -31.19
N THR A 712 15.06 -43.32 -30.14
CA THR A 712 16.45 -42.92 -29.84
C THR A 712 17.35 -44.12 -29.53
N MET A 713 16.82 -45.11 -28.80
CA MET A 713 17.54 -46.38 -28.58
C MET A 713 17.87 -47.08 -29.86
N ARG A 714 16.92 -47.16 -30.82
CA ARG A 714 17.16 -47.77 -32.14
C ARG A 714 18.12 -46.95 -33.00
N GLU A 715 18.03 -45.65 -32.95
CA GLU A 715 18.95 -44.77 -33.68
C GLU A 715 20.40 -44.92 -33.21
N LEU A 716 20.60 -45.02 -31.87
CA LEU A 716 21.94 -45.14 -31.29
C LEU A 716 22.54 -46.55 -31.37
N TYR A 717 21.72 -47.59 -31.25
CA TYR A 717 22.18 -49.00 -31.12
C TYR A 717 21.66 -49.93 -32.20
N GLY A 718 20.94 -49.40 -33.21
CA GLY A 718 20.33 -50.18 -34.28
C GLY A 718 19.09 -50.95 -33.83
N ASP A 719 18.51 -51.76 -34.76
CA ASP A 719 17.29 -52.55 -34.51
C ASP A 719 17.46 -53.67 -33.47
N ASN A 720 18.71 -54.08 -33.20
CA ASN A 720 19.04 -55.09 -32.19
C ASN A 720 19.97 -54.53 -31.10
N PRO A 721 19.48 -53.69 -30.24
CA PRO A 721 20.28 -53.10 -29.16
C PRO A 721 20.81 -54.18 -28.20
N PRO A 722 22.01 -53.97 -27.59
CA PRO A 722 22.53 -54.90 -26.59
C PRO A 722 21.53 -55.14 -25.46
N ALA A 723 21.46 -56.41 -24.99
CA ALA A 723 20.48 -56.78 -23.94
C ALA A 723 20.56 -55.91 -22.69
N ILE A 724 21.78 -55.48 -22.31
CA ILE A 724 22.00 -54.59 -21.16
C ILE A 724 21.32 -53.22 -21.36
N VAL A 725 21.39 -52.65 -22.56
CA VAL A 725 20.76 -51.37 -22.90
C VAL A 725 19.25 -51.52 -22.92
N LYS A 726 18.74 -52.54 -23.59
CA LYS A 726 17.31 -52.81 -23.69
C LYS A 726 16.70 -53.02 -22.29
N ASN A 727 17.31 -53.88 -21.47
CA ASN A 727 16.82 -54.16 -20.13
C ASN A 727 16.82 -52.88 -19.23
N ARG A 728 17.82 -52.00 -19.38
CA ARG A 728 17.88 -50.75 -18.64
C ARG A 728 16.76 -49.79 -19.06
N VAL A 729 16.57 -49.60 -20.36
CA VAL A 729 15.50 -48.79 -20.90
C VAL A 729 14.13 -49.32 -20.47
N ASP A 730 13.91 -50.64 -20.60
CA ASP A 730 12.63 -51.27 -20.21
C ASP A 730 12.37 -51.15 -18.70
N MET A 731 13.40 -51.05 -17.86
CA MET A 731 13.30 -50.87 -16.42
C MET A 731 12.94 -49.40 -16.07
N GLU A 732 13.55 -48.44 -16.75
CA GLU A 732 13.30 -46.99 -16.47
C GLU A 732 11.97 -46.51 -17.08
N MET A 733 11.43 -47.22 -18.07
CA MET A 733 10.14 -46.91 -18.71
C MET A 733 8.93 -47.58 -18.02
N LYS A 734 9.14 -48.34 -16.94
CA LYS A 734 8.10 -48.88 -16.05
C LYS A 734 7.70 -47.87 -14.97
#